data_4316aa067ff75ea817bc7f3a208dbd98
#
_entry.id   4316aa067ff75ea817bc7f3a208dbd98
#
_cell.length_a   1.000
_cell.length_b   1.000
_cell.length_c   1.000
_cell.angle_alpha   90.00
_cell.angle_beta   90.00
_cell.angle_gamma   90.00
#
_symmetry.space_group_name_H-M   'P 1'
#
loop_
_entity.id
_entity.type
_entity.pdbx_description
1 polymer ?
#
loop_
_entity_poly.entity_id
_entity_poly.type
_entity_poly.pdbx_seq_one_letter_code
_entity_poly.pdbx_strand_id
1 'polypeptide(L)'
;DNVAFVKGPVAEQFAPKNGEKPSFFEKSKFNSVISLKAETHNFPTTVEPFNGAATGSGGEIRDRLAGGKGSLPLAGTAVYMTSYPRIEKNRKFSTKERNWLYQKPVDILIKASNGASDFGNKFGQPLISGSVLTFEHEENDKTIGFDKVIMLAGGIGYGKENQSLKSKPKDGDVIVVLGGDNYRIGMGGAAVSSTETGKYSSGIELNAVQRSNPEMQKRVANAIRAFVESDDNSIISIHDHGAGGHLNCLSELVEETGGVIDLDKLPIGDKTLSFKEIIGNESQERMGLIIPENKFSYLKKIAEREKAPCYKVGVVKSDKKFVIISKASKQSPINLSLDDFFGNSPSSVMEDKTVINNFSKLKYNNAHIYKYLNNVLSLESVACKDWLTNKVDRCVTGKVAKQQCTGSLQLPLNNCGVMALDYKGKNGVATSIGHSPISGIINPCAGSRNSIGKALTNIVWAPLEKGLKSVTLSANWMWPCKNPGEDVRLYKAVKACSDFAVELGINIPTGKDSLSMKQKYPTKEVLAPGTVIISAAAECNNISNVIEPLFKIDQGSIYYINLSQDKYKLGGSSFAQTLNKVGNETPSVVSAEFIVTVFNTVQDLIAKDLIVAGHDISAGGLITTLCEMCFSDNNVGADLVLDSLNEQDSICLLYTSPSPRDKRQSRMPSSA
;
A
#
# COMPACT_ATOMS: atom_id res chain seq x y z
N ASP A 1 14.05 3.75 -9.33
CA ASP A 1 14.24 3.92 -7.88
C ASP A 1 13.24 3.08 -7.10
N ASN A 2 13.74 2.46 -6.02
CA ASN A 2 12.94 1.54 -5.19
C ASN A 2 11.87 2.25 -4.36
N VAL A 3 12.08 3.53 -4.02
CA VAL A 3 11.25 4.26 -3.06
C VAL A 3 11.22 5.76 -3.36
N ALA A 4 10.13 6.44 -3.02
CA ALA A 4 10.09 7.89 -2.99
C ALA A 4 10.51 8.41 -1.61
N PHE A 5 11.33 9.44 -1.59
CA PHE A 5 11.69 10.20 -0.40
C PHE A 5 11.09 11.60 -0.42
N VAL A 6 10.60 12.02 0.72
CA VAL A 6 10.24 13.41 0.99
C VAL A 6 10.97 13.91 2.23
N LYS A 7 11.15 15.22 2.34
CA LYS A 7 11.83 15.82 3.50
C LYS A 7 11.04 15.50 4.77
N GLY A 8 11.75 15.08 5.82
CA GLY A 8 11.23 14.83 7.15
C GLY A 8 11.80 15.77 8.21
N PRO A 9 11.40 15.63 9.47
CA PRO A 9 11.90 16.44 10.58
C PRO A 9 13.32 16.06 10.99
N VAL A 10 13.90 16.90 11.84
CA VAL A 10 15.11 16.51 12.60
C VAL A 10 14.70 15.43 13.61
N ALA A 11 15.42 14.30 13.59
CA ALA A 11 15.21 13.18 14.50
C ALA A 11 16.48 12.86 15.30
N GLU A 12 16.31 12.22 16.46
CA GLU A 12 17.43 11.72 17.29
C GLU A 12 17.56 10.21 17.10
N GLN A 13 18.69 9.75 16.65
CA GLN A 13 19.00 8.32 16.61
C GLN A 13 19.75 7.92 17.90
N PHE A 14 19.49 6.70 18.39
CA PHE A 14 20.28 6.04 19.42
C PHE A 14 20.87 4.76 18.82
N ALA A 15 22.14 4.79 18.50
CA ALA A 15 22.81 3.74 17.74
C ALA A 15 24.24 3.50 18.25
N PRO A 16 24.85 2.33 17.94
CA PRO A 16 26.24 2.08 18.24
C PRO A 16 27.16 3.10 17.58
N LYS A 17 28.12 3.62 18.32
CA LYS A 17 29.18 4.50 17.79
C LYS A 17 30.02 3.81 16.71
N ASN A 18 30.23 2.51 16.86
CA ASN A 18 30.98 1.67 15.92
C ASN A 18 30.12 0.43 15.53
N GLY A 19 29.76 0.32 14.26
CA GLY A 19 28.97 -0.78 13.75
C GLY A 19 29.64 -2.16 13.83
N GLU A 20 31.00 -2.23 13.80
CA GLU A 20 31.74 -3.49 13.92
C GLU A 20 31.74 -4.01 15.36
N LYS A 21 31.87 -3.10 16.35
CA LYS A 21 31.88 -3.42 17.78
C LYS A 21 30.83 -2.59 18.52
N PRO A 22 29.58 -3.01 18.57
CA PRO A 22 28.50 -2.22 19.15
C PRO A 22 28.52 -2.26 20.69
N SER A 23 29.61 -1.78 21.30
CA SER A 23 29.80 -1.75 22.76
C SER A 23 29.35 -0.45 23.41
N PHE A 24 29.38 0.66 22.65
CA PHE A 24 28.96 1.98 23.12
C PHE A 24 27.90 2.55 22.19
N PHE A 25 26.80 2.97 22.79
CA PHE A 25 25.70 3.64 22.08
C PHE A 25 25.81 5.14 22.32
N GLU A 26 25.50 5.91 21.30
CA GLU A 26 25.46 7.37 21.39
C GLU A 26 24.15 7.90 20.76
N LYS A 27 23.83 9.12 21.19
CA LYS A 27 22.72 9.87 20.59
C LYS A 27 23.29 10.85 19.58
N SER A 28 22.70 10.85 18.40
CA SER A 28 23.02 11.81 17.35
C SER A 28 21.79 12.34 16.68
N LYS A 29 21.76 13.64 16.38
CA LYS A 29 20.68 14.27 15.59
C LYS A 29 21.03 14.21 14.12
N PHE A 30 20.01 14.02 13.29
CA PHE A 30 20.15 14.01 11.84
C PHE A 30 18.92 14.61 11.17
N ASN A 31 19.10 15.19 9.99
CA ASN A 31 18.00 15.55 9.11
C ASN A 31 17.46 14.28 8.48
N SER A 32 16.16 14.03 8.61
CA SER A 32 15.54 12.84 8.06
C SER A 32 14.88 13.07 6.70
N VAL A 33 14.75 12.00 5.96
CA VAL A 33 13.79 11.86 4.85
C VAL A 33 12.79 10.77 5.20
N ILE A 34 11.54 10.97 4.82
CA ILE A 34 10.46 9.98 4.97
C ILE A 34 10.38 9.19 3.68
N SER A 35 10.37 7.87 3.77
CA SER A 35 10.14 6.98 2.63
C SER A 35 8.70 6.49 2.58
N LEU A 36 8.14 6.45 1.37
CA LEU A 36 6.82 5.90 1.06
C LEU A 36 6.96 4.90 -0.08
N LYS A 37 6.39 3.73 0.11
CA LYS A 37 6.29 2.67 -0.91
C LYS A 37 4.99 1.92 -0.76
N ALA A 38 4.42 1.51 -1.89
CA ALA A 38 3.38 0.49 -1.93
C ALA A 38 3.61 -0.41 -3.15
N GLU A 39 3.39 -1.71 -2.95
CA GLU A 39 3.65 -2.77 -3.94
C GLU A 39 2.41 -3.61 -4.15
N THR A 40 2.08 -3.90 -5.41
CA THR A 40 0.95 -4.77 -5.76
C THR A 40 1.38 -6.24 -5.76
N HIS A 41 0.69 -7.08 -5.00
CA HIS A 41 0.98 -8.52 -4.92
C HIS A 41 -0.26 -9.38 -5.21
N ASN A 42 -0.99 -9.01 -6.26
CA ASN A 42 -2.32 -9.50 -6.61
C ASN A 42 -2.31 -10.97 -7.05
N PHE A 43 -1.54 -11.30 -8.09
CA PHE A 43 -1.44 -12.66 -8.63
C PHE A 43 -0.93 -13.65 -7.59
N PRO A 44 0.19 -13.39 -6.89
CA PRO A 44 0.70 -14.34 -5.90
C PRO A 44 -0.32 -14.61 -4.77
N THR A 45 -1.03 -13.58 -4.32
CA THR A 45 -2.05 -13.70 -3.26
C THR A 45 -3.30 -14.44 -3.75
N THR A 46 -3.65 -14.32 -5.03
CA THR A 46 -4.75 -15.10 -5.62
C THR A 46 -4.44 -16.60 -5.62
N VAL A 47 -3.20 -16.96 -5.96
CA VAL A 47 -2.79 -18.36 -6.15
C VAL A 47 -2.41 -19.03 -4.84
N GLU A 48 -1.55 -18.39 -4.05
CA GLU A 48 -1.05 -18.88 -2.75
C GLU A 48 -1.11 -17.73 -1.72
N PRO A 49 -2.26 -17.52 -1.06
CA PRO A 49 -2.56 -16.30 -0.31
C PRO A 49 -1.59 -15.99 0.84
N PHE A 50 -1.17 -17.00 1.60
CA PHE A 50 -0.26 -16.79 2.73
C PHE A 50 1.10 -16.27 2.24
N ASN A 51 1.76 -17.01 1.36
CA ASN A 51 3.06 -16.61 0.84
C ASN A 51 2.96 -15.38 -0.07
N GLY A 52 1.89 -15.27 -0.85
CA GLY A 52 1.64 -14.11 -1.69
C GLY A 52 1.59 -12.80 -0.90
N ALA A 53 0.83 -12.76 0.19
CA ALA A 53 0.75 -11.57 1.03
C ALA A 53 2.03 -11.37 1.87
N ALA A 54 2.63 -12.45 2.38
CA ALA A 54 3.87 -12.39 3.13
C ALA A 54 5.03 -11.83 2.28
N THR A 55 5.20 -12.33 1.05
CA THR A 55 6.26 -11.84 0.15
C THR A 55 5.96 -10.44 -0.40
N GLY A 56 4.70 -10.04 -0.49
CA GLY A 56 4.30 -8.65 -0.77
C GLY A 56 4.78 -7.70 0.33
N SER A 57 4.51 -8.03 1.60
CA SER A 57 5.04 -7.28 2.74
C SER A 57 6.57 -7.28 2.78
N GLY A 58 7.19 -8.42 2.48
CA GLY A 58 8.65 -8.53 2.36
C GLY A 58 9.22 -7.64 1.25
N GLY A 59 8.54 -7.55 0.10
CA GLY A 59 8.94 -6.75 -1.05
C GLY A 59 8.98 -5.27 -0.73
N GLU A 60 7.90 -4.72 -0.18
CA GLU A 60 7.84 -3.29 0.17
C GLU A 60 8.87 -2.91 1.26
N ILE A 61 9.18 -3.83 2.18
CA ILE A 61 10.24 -3.64 3.17
C ILE A 61 11.61 -3.57 2.49
N ARG A 62 11.90 -4.49 1.54
CA ARG A 62 13.18 -4.50 0.80
C ARG A 62 13.36 -3.24 -0.04
N ASP A 63 12.31 -2.80 -0.73
CA ASP A 63 12.32 -1.55 -1.47
C ASP A 63 12.71 -0.36 -0.59
N ARG A 64 12.13 -0.27 0.61
CA ARG A 64 12.48 0.80 1.55
C ARG A 64 13.89 0.63 2.13
N LEU A 65 14.35 -0.58 2.38
CA LEU A 65 15.76 -0.83 2.75
C LEU A 65 16.72 -0.39 1.65
N ALA A 66 16.33 -0.50 0.38
CA ALA A 66 17.13 -0.13 -0.78
C ALA A 66 17.04 1.36 -1.16
N GLY A 67 16.33 2.18 -0.40
CA GLY A 67 16.22 3.63 -0.66
C GLY A 67 17.57 4.33 -0.49
N GLY A 68 18.03 5.07 -1.54
CA GLY A 68 19.31 5.77 -1.53
C GLY A 68 20.50 4.86 -1.28
N LYS A 69 21.27 5.14 -0.22
CA LYS A 69 22.35 4.27 0.30
C LYS A 69 21.88 3.33 1.41
N GLY A 70 20.59 3.13 1.51
CA GLY A 70 19.89 2.38 2.53
C GLY A 70 19.04 3.27 3.44
N SER A 71 17.88 2.77 3.84
CA SER A 71 16.97 3.44 4.77
C SER A 71 16.28 2.42 5.68
N LEU A 72 15.50 2.88 6.65
CA LEU A 72 14.92 2.03 7.68
C LEU A 72 13.40 2.00 7.60
N PRO A 73 12.78 0.83 7.46
CA PRO A 73 11.33 0.66 7.56
C PRO A 73 10.82 1.02 8.96
N LEU A 74 9.64 1.64 9.05
CA LEU A 74 8.96 1.95 10.31
C LEU A 74 7.70 1.13 10.50
N ALA A 75 6.79 1.17 9.53
CA ALA A 75 5.52 0.48 9.60
C ALA A 75 5.01 0.09 8.22
N GLY A 76 4.22 -0.98 8.19
CA GLY A 76 3.53 -1.47 7.01
C GLY A 76 2.03 -1.14 7.01
N THR A 77 1.45 -1.21 5.83
CA THR A 77 0.02 -1.15 5.57
C THR A 77 -0.39 -2.30 4.66
N ALA A 78 -1.65 -2.74 4.73
CA ALA A 78 -2.15 -3.80 3.87
C ALA A 78 -3.59 -3.55 3.42
N VAL A 79 -3.87 -3.73 2.12
CA VAL A 79 -5.22 -3.66 1.56
C VAL A 79 -5.56 -4.97 0.88
N TYR A 80 -6.74 -5.50 1.20
CA TYR A 80 -7.25 -6.73 0.59
C TYR A 80 -8.59 -6.46 -0.06
N MET A 81 -8.74 -6.87 -1.34
CA MET A 81 -10.03 -6.85 -2.02
C MET A 81 -10.31 -8.19 -2.68
N THR A 82 -11.45 -8.78 -2.36
CA THR A 82 -11.87 -10.09 -2.89
C THR A 82 -13.33 -10.05 -3.34
N SER A 83 -13.74 -11.05 -4.10
CA SER A 83 -15.16 -11.36 -4.27
C SER A 83 -15.78 -11.76 -2.92
N TYR A 84 -17.11 -11.88 -2.83
CA TYR A 84 -17.79 -12.11 -1.55
C TYR A 84 -17.36 -13.41 -0.86
N PRO A 85 -16.92 -13.36 0.39
CA PRO A 85 -16.53 -14.53 1.17
C PRO A 85 -17.73 -15.37 1.65
N ARG A 86 -18.97 -14.85 1.50
CA ARG A 86 -20.24 -15.51 1.84
C ARG A 86 -20.29 -16.04 3.28
N ILE A 87 -19.78 -15.25 4.22
CA ILE A 87 -19.76 -15.58 5.65
C ILE A 87 -21.18 -15.48 6.23
N GLU A 88 -21.92 -14.45 5.83
CA GLU A 88 -23.27 -14.18 6.33
C GLU A 88 -24.32 -15.09 5.68
N LYS A 89 -24.83 -16.06 6.45
CA LYS A 89 -25.80 -17.06 5.97
C LYS A 89 -27.14 -16.45 5.50
N ASN A 90 -27.57 -15.34 6.07
CA ASN A 90 -28.85 -14.71 5.80
C ASN A 90 -28.79 -13.69 4.65
N ARG A 91 -27.59 -13.36 4.14
CA ARG A 91 -27.42 -12.44 3.03
C ARG A 91 -27.75 -13.13 1.71
N LYS A 92 -28.64 -12.52 0.94
CA LYS A 92 -28.96 -12.97 -0.42
C LYS A 92 -28.02 -12.31 -1.42
N PHE A 93 -27.33 -13.13 -2.20
CA PHE A 93 -26.44 -12.69 -3.28
C PHE A 93 -27.16 -12.85 -4.62
N SER A 94 -26.99 -11.87 -5.52
CA SER A 94 -27.50 -11.99 -6.92
C SER A 94 -26.57 -12.85 -7.78
N THR A 95 -25.31 -12.95 -7.39
CA THR A 95 -24.30 -13.74 -8.08
C THR A 95 -24.20 -15.14 -7.51
N LYS A 96 -23.97 -16.12 -8.38
CA LYS A 96 -23.70 -17.52 -7.96
C LYS A 96 -22.27 -17.67 -7.50
N GLU A 97 -22.07 -18.52 -6.49
CA GLU A 97 -20.71 -18.92 -6.09
C GLU A 97 -20.04 -19.64 -7.27
N ARG A 98 -18.76 -19.35 -7.47
CA ARG A 98 -17.95 -19.90 -8.56
C ARG A 98 -17.24 -21.19 -8.13
N ASN A 99 -16.86 -22.00 -9.08
CA ASN A 99 -15.86 -23.06 -8.87
C ASN A 99 -14.48 -22.38 -8.90
N TRP A 100 -14.00 -21.94 -7.73
CA TRP A 100 -12.76 -21.19 -7.57
C TRP A 100 -11.57 -21.97 -8.11
N LEU A 101 -10.67 -21.31 -8.86
CA LEU A 101 -9.50 -21.97 -9.44
C LEU A 101 -8.50 -22.44 -8.37
N TYR A 102 -8.36 -21.68 -7.28
CA TYR A 102 -7.42 -21.98 -6.20
C TYR A 102 -8.11 -22.08 -4.86
N GLN A 103 -8.47 -20.94 -4.27
CA GLN A 103 -9.07 -20.89 -2.94
C GLN A 103 -10.31 -20.00 -2.91
N LYS A 104 -11.16 -20.21 -1.91
CA LYS A 104 -12.36 -19.37 -1.69
C LYS A 104 -11.94 -18.00 -1.16
N PRO A 105 -12.71 -16.93 -1.44
CA PRO A 105 -12.43 -15.58 -0.94
C PRO A 105 -12.21 -15.49 0.58
N VAL A 106 -12.96 -16.24 1.37
CA VAL A 106 -12.78 -16.29 2.84
C VAL A 106 -11.42 -16.85 3.23
N ASP A 107 -10.99 -17.95 2.59
CA ASP A 107 -9.68 -18.55 2.85
C ASP A 107 -8.53 -17.63 2.40
N ILE A 108 -8.73 -16.93 1.27
CA ILE A 108 -7.76 -15.94 0.77
C ILE A 108 -7.59 -14.82 1.80
N LEU A 109 -8.67 -14.23 2.28
CA LEU A 109 -8.60 -13.13 3.26
C LEU A 109 -7.92 -13.56 4.55
N ILE A 110 -8.29 -14.71 5.11
CA ILE A 110 -7.68 -15.24 6.34
C ILE A 110 -6.19 -15.50 6.14
N LYS A 111 -5.82 -16.25 5.09
CA LYS A 111 -4.43 -16.61 4.84
C LYS A 111 -3.57 -15.42 4.44
N ALA A 112 -4.10 -14.48 3.65
CA ALA A 112 -3.37 -13.28 3.26
C ALA A 112 -3.10 -12.38 4.48
N SER A 113 -4.11 -12.13 5.33
CA SER A 113 -3.90 -11.34 6.54
C SER A 113 -2.90 -11.99 7.49
N ASN A 114 -2.96 -13.32 7.65
CA ASN A 114 -1.99 -14.08 8.44
C ASN A 114 -0.58 -13.99 7.84
N GLY A 115 -0.44 -14.11 6.51
CA GLY A 115 0.86 -14.07 5.84
C GLY A 115 1.55 -12.72 5.96
N ALA A 116 0.84 -11.62 5.73
CA ALA A 116 1.38 -10.27 5.88
C ALA A 116 1.78 -9.98 7.33
N SER A 117 0.93 -10.38 8.28
CA SER A 117 1.17 -10.19 9.71
C SER A 117 2.33 -11.05 10.20
N ASP A 118 2.43 -12.32 9.78
CA ASP A 118 3.55 -13.20 10.10
C ASP A 118 4.90 -12.64 9.64
N PHE A 119 4.94 -12.10 8.42
CA PHE A 119 6.15 -11.46 7.90
C PHE A 119 6.53 -10.23 8.71
N GLY A 120 5.56 -9.32 8.94
CA GLY A 120 5.77 -8.12 9.73
C GLY A 120 6.27 -8.42 11.14
N ASN A 121 5.65 -9.38 11.82
CA ASN A 121 6.03 -9.79 13.18
C ASN A 121 7.45 -10.35 13.25
N LYS A 122 7.79 -11.28 12.37
CA LYS A 122 9.12 -11.91 12.35
C LYS A 122 10.23 -10.94 11.92
N PHE A 123 9.93 -10.02 11.03
CA PHE A 123 10.86 -8.97 10.62
C PHE A 123 10.99 -7.88 11.69
N GLY A 124 9.91 -7.54 12.39
CA GLY A 124 9.83 -6.44 13.32
C GLY A 124 9.32 -5.14 12.67
N GLN A 125 8.28 -5.24 11.85
CA GLN A 125 7.55 -4.11 11.27
C GLN A 125 6.06 -4.24 11.60
N PRO A 126 5.46 -3.30 12.37
CA PRO A 126 4.04 -3.35 12.68
C PRO A 126 3.19 -3.01 11.46
N LEU A 127 2.04 -3.68 11.31
CA LEU A 127 0.97 -3.26 10.39
C LEU A 127 0.02 -2.31 11.12
N ILE A 128 0.04 -1.02 10.78
CA ILE A 128 -0.65 0.04 11.55
C ILE A 128 -1.89 0.60 10.88
N SER A 129 -2.11 0.29 9.61
CA SER A 129 -3.28 0.74 8.85
C SER A 129 -3.56 -0.25 7.72
N GLY A 130 -4.80 -0.30 7.27
CA GLY A 130 -5.20 -1.16 6.17
C GLY A 130 -6.66 -1.01 5.80
N SER A 131 -7.12 -1.83 4.86
CA SER A 131 -8.51 -1.82 4.43
C SER A 131 -8.91 -3.18 3.84
N VAL A 132 -10.19 -3.52 3.99
CA VAL A 132 -10.82 -4.69 3.37
C VAL A 132 -12.02 -4.24 2.56
N LEU A 133 -12.10 -4.69 1.32
CA LEU A 133 -13.28 -4.52 0.47
C LEU A 133 -13.66 -5.86 -0.16
N THR A 134 -14.95 -6.15 -0.18
CA THR A 134 -15.49 -7.31 -0.91
C THR A 134 -16.52 -6.84 -1.91
N PHE A 135 -16.44 -7.36 -3.13
CA PHE A 135 -17.37 -6.97 -4.18
C PHE A 135 -17.44 -8.00 -5.30
N GLU A 136 -18.65 -8.29 -5.73
CA GLU A 136 -18.96 -8.95 -7.00
C GLU A 136 -20.34 -8.51 -7.52
N HIS A 137 -20.50 -8.48 -8.84
CA HIS A 137 -21.72 -8.01 -9.47
C HIS A 137 -21.88 -8.62 -10.86
N GLU A 138 -23.12 -8.90 -11.24
CA GLU A 138 -23.49 -9.30 -12.60
C GLU A 138 -24.60 -8.37 -13.11
N GLU A 139 -24.30 -7.64 -14.16
CA GLU A 139 -25.23 -6.74 -14.84
C GLU A 139 -24.71 -6.45 -16.26
N ASN A 140 -25.63 -6.32 -17.24
CA ASN A 140 -25.30 -6.04 -18.65
C ASN A 140 -24.34 -7.08 -19.27
N ASP A 141 -24.56 -8.36 -19.02
CA ASP A 141 -23.76 -9.49 -19.50
C ASP A 141 -22.29 -9.46 -19.06
N LYS A 142 -21.96 -8.62 -18.08
CA LYS A 142 -20.63 -8.55 -17.47
C LYS A 142 -20.64 -9.16 -16.08
N THR A 143 -19.65 -9.99 -15.81
CA THR A 143 -19.32 -10.43 -14.44
C THR A 143 -18.14 -9.61 -13.94
N ILE A 144 -18.37 -8.83 -12.89
CA ILE A 144 -17.38 -7.97 -12.26
C ILE A 144 -17.12 -8.51 -10.85
N GLY A 145 -15.86 -8.60 -10.45
CA GLY A 145 -15.50 -9.08 -9.11
C GLY A 145 -13.99 -9.17 -8.92
N PHE A 146 -13.55 -9.16 -7.68
CA PHE A 146 -12.15 -9.32 -7.32
C PHE A 146 -11.75 -10.80 -7.21
N ASP A 147 -11.98 -11.58 -8.28
CA ASP A 147 -11.58 -12.99 -8.35
C ASP A 147 -10.06 -13.11 -8.52
N LYS A 148 -9.43 -12.31 -9.40
CA LYS A 148 -8.02 -11.94 -9.27
C LYS A 148 -7.98 -10.86 -8.19
N VAL A 149 -7.57 -11.25 -6.99
CA VAL A 149 -7.67 -10.39 -5.80
C VAL A 149 -6.72 -9.21 -5.86
N ILE A 150 -7.02 -8.17 -5.11
CA ILE A 150 -6.06 -7.12 -4.80
C ILE A 150 -5.43 -7.42 -3.45
N MET A 151 -4.09 -7.45 -3.43
CA MET A 151 -3.27 -7.33 -2.24
C MET A 151 -2.27 -6.20 -2.50
N LEU A 152 -2.43 -5.09 -1.77
CA LEU A 152 -1.49 -3.99 -1.77
C LEU A 152 -0.76 -3.98 -0.43
N ALA A 153 0.53 -4.24 -0.46
CA ALA A 153 1.42 -4.08 0.68
C ALA A 153 2.11 -2.72 0.56
N GLY A 154 2.00 -1.89 1.58
CA GLY A 154 2.64 -0.59 1.60
C GLY A 154 3.31 -0.32 2.92
N GLY A 155 3.99 0.80 3.02
CA GLY A 155 4.61 1.20 4.27
C GLY A 155 5.35 2.51 4.20
N ILE A 156 5.70 2.97 5.38
CA ILE A 156 6.48 4.18 5.65
C ILE A 156 7.79 3.82 6.35
N GLY A 157 8.78 4.63 6.12
CA GLY A 157 10.10 4.50 6.74
C GLY A 157 10.83 5.83 6.78
N TYR A 158 12.11 5.80 7.13
CA TYR A 158 12.93 7.00 7.17
C TYR A 158 14.39 6.68 6.83
N GLY A 159 15.10 7.69 6.38
CA GLY A 159 16.55 7.65 6.16
C GLY A 159 17.19 8.95 6.58
N LYS A 160 18.53 9.00 6.53
CA LYS A 160 19.30 10.25 6.68
C LYS A 160 19.27 11.02 5.35
N GLU A 161 19.04 12.34 5.38
CA GLU A 161 18.97 13.18 4.18
C GLU A 161 20.22 13.07 3.32
N ASN A 162 21.42 13.03 3.94
CA ASN A 162 22.72 12.89 3.25
C ASN A 162 22.96 11.49 2.66
N GLN A 163 22.10 10.52 2.93
CA GLN A 163 22.15 9.14 2.40
C GLN A 163 20.98 8.85 1.43
N SER A 164 20.14 9.84 1.13
CA SER A 164 18.92 9.65 0.32
C SER A 164 19.17 9.42 -1.17
N LEU A 165 20.37 9.72 -1.65
CA LEU A 165 20.78 9.50 -3.04
C LEU A 165 21.89 8.46 -3.13
N LYS A 166 21.82 7.59 -4.13
CA LYS A 166 22.89 6.65 -4.49
C LYS A 166 24.12 7.44 -4.97
N SER A 167 25.30 6.91 -4.71
CA SER A 167 26.55 7.43 -5.30
C SER A 167 26.87 6.68 -6.59
N LYS A 168 27.63 7.30 -7.48
CA LYS A 168 28.06 6.65 -8.71
C LYS A 168 29.18 5.62 -8.41
N PRO A 169 29.00 4.35 -8.84
CA PRO A 169 30.04 3.33 -8.72
C PRO A 169 31.29 3.67 -9.54
N LYS A 170 32.43 3.10 -9.15
CA LYS A 170 33.72 3.26 -9.83
C LYS A 170 34.27 1.90 -10.26
N ASP A 171 35.13 1.91 -11.27
CA ASP A 171 35.82 0.70 -11.70
C ASP A 171 36.60 0.07 -10.53
N GLY A 172 36.42 -1.24 -10.34
CA GLY A 172 37.00 -1.97 -9.23
C GLY A 172 36.17 -2.03 -7.94
N ASP A 173 35.11 -1.24 -7.81
CA ASP A 173 34.15 -1.44 -6.70
C ASP A 173 33.53 -2.84 -6.77
N VAL A 174 33.24 -3.42 -5.62
CA VAL A 174 32.75 -4.79 -5.56
C VAL A 174 31.24 -4.89 -5.50
N ILE A 175 30.70 -5.84 -6.24
CA ILE A 175 29.29 -6.19 -6.25
C ILE A 175 29.07 -7.34 -5.28
N VAL A 176 28.16 -7.14 -4.32
CA VAL A 176 27.88 -8.06 -3.23
C VAL A 176 26.40 -8.42 -3.22
N VAL A 177 26.12 -9.69 -2.95
CA VAL A 177 24.79 -10.19 -2.62
C VAL A 177 24.76 -10.59 -1.16
N LEU A 178 23.78 -10.06 -0.42
CA LEU A 178 23.43 -10.49 0.94
C LEU A 178 22.14 -11.27 0.92
N GLY A 179 22.07 -12.41 1.62
CA GLY A 179 20.84 -13.17 1.81
C GLY A 179 20.91 -14.62 1.38
N GLY A 180 19.72 -15.21 1.23
CA GLY A 180 19.57 -16.65 1.09
C GLY A 180 19.92 -17.24 -0.27
N ASP A 181 19.97 -18.57 -0.31
CA ASP A 181 20.32 -19.34 -1.50
C ASP A 181 19.18 -19.37 -2.54
N ASN A 182 19.54 -19.67 -3.78
CA ASN A 182 18.60 -19.89 -4.87
C ASN A 182 18.00 -21.30 -4.82
N TYR A 183 16.68 -21.34 -4.96
CA TYR A 183 15.91 -22.59 -5.13
C TYR A 183 14.97 -22.45 -6.33
N ARG A 184 14.33 -23.56 -6.75
CA ARG A 184 13.34 -23.56 -7.85
C ARG A 184 11.98 -23.01 -7.36
N ILE A 185 11.97 -21.74 -6.97
CA ILE A 185 10.84 -20.98 -6.44
C ILE A 185 10.80 -19.62 -7.13
N GLY A 186 9.60 -19.08 -7.38
CA GLY A 186 9.44 -17.77 -8.03
C GLY A 186 9.91 -17.78 -9.49
N MET A 187 9.70 -18.90 -10.16
CA MET A 187 10.16 -19.09 -11.54
C MET A 187 9.31 -18.30 -12.52
N GLY A 188 9.92 -17.27 -13.11
CA GLY A 188 9.24 -16.38 -14.04
C GLY A 188 8.06 -15.62 -13.43
N GLY A 189 8.10 -15.33 -12.13
CA GLY A 189 7.02 -14.71 -11.38
C GLY A 189 6.53 -13.41 -11.99
N ALA A 190 7.43 -12.51 -12.38
CA ALA A 190 7.09 -11.25 -13.04
C ALA A 190 6.32 -11.47 -14.36
N ALA A 191 6.77 -12.40 -15.21
CA ALA A 191 6.12 -12.68 -16.50
C ALA A 191 4.74 -13.30 -16.32
N VAL A 192 4.60 -14.26 -15.39
CA VAL A 192 3.32 -14.93 -15.12
C VAL A 192 2.32 -13.98 -14.46
N SER A 193 2.75 -13.16 -13.48
CA SER A 193 1.89 -12.20 -12.78
C SER A 193 1.38 -11.07 -13.67
N SER A 194 2.11 -10.75 -14.73
CA SER A 194 1.73 -9.72 -15.72
C SER A 194 0.64 -10.19 -16.70
N THR A 195 0.17 -11.42 -16.59
CA THR A 195 -0.93 -11.96 -17.39
C THR A 195 -2.18 -12.19 -16.56
N GLU A 196 -3.27 -12.58 -17.21
CA GLU A 196 -4.53 -12.93 -16.57
C GLU A 196 -4.34 -14.22 -15.75
N THR A 197 -4.90 -14.30 -14.56
CA THR A 197 -4.87 -15.52 -13.74
C THR A 197 -5.75 -16.60 -14.35
N GLY A 198 -5.26 -17.84 -14.40
CA GLY A 198 -5.91 -18.96 -15.07
C GLY A 198 -5.52 -19.09 -16.55
N LYS A 199 -4.56 -18.30 -17.02
CA LYS A 199 -4.02 -18.43 -18.38
C LYS A 199 -3.10 -19.63 -18.54
N TYR A 200 -2.31 -19.93 -17.53
CA TYR A 200 -1.38 -21.05 -17.51
C TYR A 200 -1.94 -22.22 -16.66
N SER A 201 -1.30 -23.37 -16.72
CA SER A 201 -1.63 -24.48 -15.83
C SER A 201 -1.34 -24.11 -14.37
N SER A 202 -2.10 -24.69 -13.44
CA SER A 202 -1.94 -24.43 -12.00
C SER A 202 -0.54 -24.70 -11.49
N GLY A 203 0.19 -25.68 -12.06
CA GLY A 203 1.58 -25.97 -11.69
C GLY A 203 2.53 -24.82 -12.06
N ILE A 204 2.37 -24.19 -13.23
CA ILE A 204 3.17 -23.04 -13.65
C ILE A 204 2.85 -21.83 -12.76
N GLU A 205 1.56 -21.54 -12.56
CA GLU A 205 1.14 -20.41 -11.75
C GLU A 205 1.59 -20.56 -10.29
N LEU A 206 1.53 -21.76 -9.72
CA LEU A 206 1.99 -22.01 -8.35
C LEU A 206 3.52 -21.90 -8.21
N ASN A 207 4.28 -22.36 -9.20
CA ASN A 207 5.75 -22.24 -9.22
C ASN A 207 6.22 -20.78 -9.37
N ALA A 208 5.42 -19.92 -9.95
CA ALA A 208 5.72 -18.50 -10.09
C ALA A 208 5.59 -17.72 -8.77
N VAL A 209 4.91 -18.29 -7.76
CA VAL A 209 4.76 -17.62 -6.45
C VAL A 209 6.01 -17.89 -5.59
N GLN A 210 6.56 -16.79 -5.05
CA GLN A 210 7.69 -16.85 -4.12
C GLN A 210 7.26 -17.46 -2.76
N ARG A 211 8.24 -17.82 -1.94
CA ARG A 211 8.06 -18.29 -0.55
C ARG A 211 8.78 -17.34 0.39
N SER A 212 8.11 -16.97 1.48
CA SER A 212 8.62 -15.98 2.43
C SER A 212 9.67 -16.56 3.38
N ASN A 213 10.71 -15.78 3.66
CA ASN A 213 11.69 -16.06 4.70
C ASN A 213 12.03 -14.75 5.47
N PRO A 214 11.13 -14.28 6.33
CA PRO A 214 11.32 -13.00 7.04
C PRO A 214 12.53 -12.99 7.97
N GLU A 215 12.95 -14.13 8.50
CA GLU A 215 14.15 -14.24 9.33
C GLU A 215 15.41 -13.91 8.52
N MET A 216 15.55 -14.46 7.31
CA MET A 216 16.67 -14.15 6.43
C MET A 216 16.68 -12.65 6.07
N GLN A 217 15.52 -12.11 5.73
CA GLN A 217 15.42 -10.67 5.43
C GLN A 217 15.80 -9.81 6.64
N LYS A 218 15.45 -10.22 7.86
CA LYS A 218 15.84 -9.52 9.09
C LYS A 218 17.36 -9.53 9.31
N ARG A 219 18.00 -10.66 9.11
CA ARG A 219 19.46 -10.79 9.21
C ARG A 219 20.16 -9.83 8.24
N VAL A 220 19.73 -9.82 6.99
CA VAL A 220 20.22 -8.90 5.95
C VAL A 220 19.97 -7.44 6.33
N ALA A 221 18.77 -7.12 6.78
CA ALA A 221 18.42 -5.77 7.22
C ALA A 221 19.28 -5.29 8.38
N ASN A 222 19.60 -6.16 9.34
CA ASN A 222 20.49 -5.81 10.46
C ASN A 222 21.92 -5.50 9.97
N ALA A 223 22.42 -6.24 8.98
CA ALA A 223 23.73 -5.96 8.40
C ALA A 223 23.74 -4.58 7.69
N ILE A 224 22.70 -4.27 6.92
CA ILE A 224 22.54 -2.97 6.24
C ILE A 224 22.37 -1.84 7.26
N ARG A 225 21.59 -2.07 8.32
CA ARG A 225 21.34 -1.09 9.38
C ARG A 225 22.64 -0.54 10.01
N ALA A 226 23.66 -1.38 10.19
CA ALA A 226 24.94 -0.97 10.73
C ALA A 226 25.63 0.13 9.88
N PHE A 227 25.39 0.14 8.56
CA PHE A 227 25.88 1.20 7.66
C PHE A 227 24.96 2.42 7.66
N VAL A 228 23.65 2.20 7.60
CA VAL A 228 22.65 3.29 7.56
C VAL A 228 22.68 4.14 8.82
N GLU A 229 22.88 3.54 9.98
CA GLU A 229 23.00 4.25 11.25
C GLU A 229 24.36 4.95 11.41
N SER A 230 25.40 4.52 10.69
CA SER A 230 26.70 5.17 10.68
C SER A 230 26.68 6.50 9.90
N ASP A 231 27.50 7.46 10.31
CA ASP A 231 27.73 8.69 9.53
C ASP A 231 28.69 8.43 8.35
N ASP A 232 29.58 7.43 8.47
CA ASP A 232 30.43 6.92 7.39
C ASP A 232 29.78 5.72 6.71
N ASN A 233 28.65 5.95 6.03
CA ASN A 233 28.01 4.90 5.24
C ASN A 233 28.75 4.68 3.92
N SER A 234 29.48 3.57 3.84
CA SER A 234 30.28 3.22 2.66
C SER A 234 29.50 2.45 1.58
N ILE A 235 28.20 2.24 1.73
CA ILE A 235 27.34 1.73 0.64
C ILE A 235 27.30 2.79 -0.47
N ILE A 236 27.64 2.40 -1.69
CA ILE A 236 27.60 3.25 -2.88
C ILE A 236 26.21 3.23 -3.49
N SER A 237 25.70 2.02 -3.75
CA SER A 237 24.37 1.73 -4.29
C SER A 237 23.84 0.44 -3.68
N ILE A 238 22.53 0.36 -3.51
CA ILE A 238 21.83 -0.82 -2.97
C ILE A 238 20.54 -1.03 -3.74
N HIS A 239 20.18 -2.28 -3.98
CA HIS A 239 18.94 -2.67 -4.65
C HIS A 239 18.39 -3.95 -4.05
N ASP A 240 17.06 -4.11 -4.05
CA ASP A 240 16.41 -5.34 -3.61
C ASP A 240 16.41 -6.41 -4.73
N HIS A 241 16.26 -7.66 -4.35
CA HIS A 241 15.94 -8.74 -5.26
C HIS A 241 14.41 -8.92 -5.26
N GLY A 242 13.80 -8.53 -6.36
CA GLY A 242 12.37 -8.69 -6.62
C GLY A 242 12.13 -9.41 -7.94
N ALA A 243 11.29 -8.83 -8.78
CA ALA A 243 11.01 -9.32 -10.12
C ALA A 243 12.29 -9.48 -10.96
N GLY A 244 12.42 -10.60 -11.67
CA GLY A 244 13.60 -10.90 -12.49
C GLY A 244 14.85 -11.35 -11.73
N GLY A 245 14.78 -11.47 -10.41
CA GLY A 245 15.84 -12.07 -9.59
C GLY A 245 17.19 -11.37 -9.67
N HIS A 246 18.27 -12.16 -9.82
CA HIS A 246 19.63 -11.60 -9.94
C HIS A 246 19.81 -10.74 -11.19
N LEU A 247 19.12 -11.10 -12.28
CA LEU A 247 19.25 -10.36 -13.53
C LEU A 247 18.90 -8.89 -13.33
N ASN A 248 17.73 -8.64 -12.79
CA ASN A 248 17.23 -7.28 -12.63
C ASN A 248 18.03 -6.51 -11.56
N CYS A 249 18.14 -7.07 -10.35
CA CYS A 249 18.85 -6.41 -9.25
C CYS A 249 20.31 -6.04 -9.62
N LEU A 250 21.07 -6.97 -10.20
CA LEU A 250 22.50 -6.74 -10.45
C LEU A 250 22.75 -5.85 -11.67
N SER A 251 21.86 -5.88 -12.68
CA SER A 251 21.97 -4.95 -13.82
C SER A 251 21.64 -3.51 -13.40
N GLU A 252 20.59 -3.30 -12.59
CA GLU A 252 20.22 -1.97 -12.09
C GLU A 252 21.30 -1.36 -11.18
N LEU A 253 22.00 -2.18 -10.41
CA LEU A 253 23.13 -1.69 -9.59
C LEU A 253 24.25 -1.06 -10.42
N VAL A 254 24.49 -1.56 -11.63
CA VAL A 254 25.60 -1.13 -12.51
C VAL A 254 25.14 -0.35 -13.75
N GLU A 255 23.89 0.07 -13.79
CA GLU A 255 23.25 0.75 -14.94
C GLU A 255 24.07 1.94 -15.47
N GLU A 256 24.70 2.70 -14.57
CA GLU A 256 25.51 3.86 -14.96
C GLU A 256 26.93 3.51 -15.45
N THR A 257 27.42 2.31 -15.17
CA THR A 257 28.84 1.97 -15.33
C THR A 257 29.09 0.73 -16.15
N GLY A 258 28.51 -0.39 -15.78
CA GLY A 258 28.78 -1.73 -16.24
C GLY A 258 29.35 -2.60 -15.13
N GLY A 259 29.38 -3.89 -15.35
CA GLY A 259 29.88 -4.84 -14.37
C GLY A 259 30.02 -6.27 -14.87
N VAL A 260 30.91 -7.02 -14.21
CA VAL A 260 31.13 -8.45 -14.47
C VAL A 260 30.75 -9.24 -13.23
N ILE A 261 29.81 -10.16 -13.40
CA ILE A 261 29.28 -11.06 -12.37
C ILE A 261 29.84 -12.46 -12.61
N ASP A 262 30.37 -13.08 -11.56
CA ASP A 262 30.82 -14.46 -11.54
C ASP A 262 29.65 -15.35 -11.06
N LEU A 263 29.02 -16.06 -12.00
CA LEU A 263 27.85 -16.90 -11.73
C LEU A 263 28.17 -18.02 -10.71
N ASP A 264 29.39 -18.53 -10.72
CA ASP A 264 29.83 -19.61 -9.81
C ASP A 264 29.92 -19.13 -8.34
N LYS A 265 29.83 -17.82 -8.10
CA LYS A 265 29.81 -17.20 -6.76
C LYS A 265 28.42 -16.80 -6.29
N LEU A 266 27.41 -16.95 -7.13
CA LEU A 266 26.03 -16.71 -6.69
C LEU A 266 25.58 -17.82 -5.73
N PRO A 267 24.76 -17.49 -4.72
CA PRO A 267 24.27 -18.49 -3.77
C PRO A 267 23.31 -19.49 -4.44
N ILE A 268 23.59 -20.77 -4.36
CA ILE A 268 22.83 -21.85 -5.00
C ILE A 268 22.48 -22.91 -3.95
N GLY A 269 21.20 -23.05 -3.63
CA GLY A 269 20.69 -24.09 -2.74
C GLY A 269 20.32 -25.37 -3.48
N ASP A 270 19.77 -25.25 -4.70
CA ASP A 270 19.47 -26.39 -5.58
C ASP A 270 20.49 -26.47 -6.73
N LYS A 271 21.37 -27.42 -6.66
CA LYS A 271 22.44 -27.62 -7.65
C LYS A 271 21.96 -28.12 -9.02
N THR A 272 20.67 -28.44 -9.17
CA THR A 272 20.06 -28.85 -10.44
C THR A 272 19.56 -27.67 -11.27
N LEU A 273 19.65 -26.42 -10.75
CA LEU A 273 19.26 -25.24 -11.46
C LEU A 273 20.15 -24.95 -12.67
N SER A 274 19.55 -24.69 -13.82
CA SER A 274 20.23 -24.17 -14.99
C SER A 274 20.69 -22.72 -14.80
N PHE A 275 21.55 -22.19 -15.66
CA PHE A 275 21.99 -20.80 -15.62
C PHE A 275 20.81 -19.83 -15.70
N LYS A 276 19.82 -20.09 -16.57
CA LYS A 276 18.61 -19.28 -16.68
C LYS A 276 17.82 -19.23 -15.37
N GLU A 277 17.67 -20.37 -14.71
CA GLU A 277 16.97 -20.49 -13.45
C GLU A 277 17.71 -19.79 -12.32
N ILE A 278 19.04 -19.88 -12.25
CA ILE A 278 19.85 -19.17 -11.25
C ILE A 278 19.72 -17.65 -11.43
N ILE A 279 19.83 -17.16 -12.66
CA ILE A 279 19.87 -15.74 -12.98
C ILE A 279 18.47 -15.10 -12.80
N GLY A 280 17.40 -15.79 -13.22
CA GLY A 280 16.08 -15.22 -13.36
C GLY A 280 15.06 -15.66 -12.33
N ASN A 281 15.41 -16.52 -11.34
CA ASN A 281 14.43 -16.88 -10.33
C ASN A 281 14.26 -15.78 -9.27
N GLU A 282 13.05 -15.69 -8.75
CA GLU A 282 12.67 -14.68 -7.77
C GLU A 282 12.67 -15.26 -6.34
N SER A 283 13.66 -16.08 -5.99
CA SER A 283 13.93 -16.42 -4.59
C SER A 283 14.32 -15.13 -3.87
N GLN A 284 13.46 -14.67 -2.99
CA GLN A 284 13.55 -13.35 -2.35
C GLN A 284 14.43 -13.37 -1.10
N GLU A 285 14.34 -12.30 -0.30
CA GLU A 285 15.10 -12.06 0.92
C GLU A 285 16.60 -11.92 0.66
N ARG A 286 16.91 -11.25 -0.46
CA ARG A 286 18.27 -10.87 -0.86
C ARG A 286 18.33 -9.39 -1.19
N MET A 287 19.50 -8.84 -0.97
CA MET A 287 19.83 -7.46 -1.35
C MET A 287 21.14 -7.46 -2.12
N GLY A 288 21.18 -6.75 -3.22
CA GLY A 288 22.42 -6.45 -3.95
C GLY A 288 22.96 -5.10 -3.53
N LEU A 289 24.27 -4.98 -3.40
CA LEU A 289 24.90 -3.69 -3.08
C LEU A 289 26.28 -3.56 -3.72
N ILE A 290 26.70 -2.31 -3.91
CA ILE A 290 28.04 -1.96 -4.35
C ILE A 290 28.75 -1.25 -3.20
N ILE A 291 29.98 -1.66 -2.94
CA ILE A 291 30.81 -1.12 -1.87
C ILE A 291 32.29 -1.02 -2.36
N PRO A 292 33.10 -0.07 -1.88
CA PRO A 292 34.51 -0.06 -2.19
C PRO A 292 35.21 -1.35 -1.76
N GLU A 293 36.15 -1.86 -2.56
CA GLU A 293 36.88 -3.10 -2.27
C GLU A 293 37.46 -3.14 -0.85
N ASN A 294 38.09 -2.05 -0.42
CA ASN A 294 38.72 -1.93 0.91
C ASN A 294 37.71 -1.95 2.08
N LYS A 295 36.42 -1.81 1.82
CA LYS A 295 35.35 -1.88 2.83
C LYS A 295 34.66 -3.25 2.88
N PHE A 296 34.96 -4.14 1.94
CA PHE A 296 34.32 -5.45 1.87
C PHE A 296 34.56 -6.31 3.13
N SER A 297 35.79 -6.30 3.68
CA SER A 297 36.10 -7.05 4.90
C SER A 297 35.29 -6.55 6.11
N TYR A 298 35.01 -5.24 6.18
CA TYR A 298 34.16 -4.63 7.20
C TYR A 298 32.71 -5.11 7.07
N LEU A 299 32.15 -5.05 5.85
CA LEU A 299 30.79 -5.60 5.58
C LEU A 299 30.71 -7.07 5.95
N LYS A 300 31.69 -7.88 5.55
CA LYS A 300 31.72 -9.32 5.81
C LYS A 300 31.67 -9.64 7.30
N LYS A 301 32.43 -8.94 8.14
CA LYS A 301 32.42 -9.10 9.60
C LYS A 301 31.05 -8.77 10.21
N ILE A 302 30.40 -7.70 9.74
CA ILE A 302 29.06 -7.34 10.20
C ILE A 302 28.04 -8.40 9.78
N ALA A 303 28.09 -8.83 8.52
CA ALA A 303 27.21 -9.86 7.98
C ALA A 303 27.36 -11.19 8.75
N GLU A 304 28.59 -11.61 9.04
CA GLU A 304 28.86 -12.81 9.84
C GLU A 304 28.29 -12.69 11.26
N ARG A 305 28.43 -11.54 11.93
CA ARG A 305 27.82 -11.29 13.24
C ARG A 305 26.29 -11.41 13.20
N GLU A 306 25.66 -10.86 12.18
CA GLU A 306 24.20 -10.91 11.99
C GLU A 306 23.71 -12.21 11.38
N LYS A 307 24.63 -13.14 11.06
CA LYS A 307 24.36 -14.42 10.36
C LYS A 307 23.66 -14.20 9.01
N ALA A 308 23.95 -13.10 8.35
CA ALA A 308 23.51 -12.79 7.00
C ALA A 308 24.55 -13.35 6.01
N PRO A 309 24.19 -14.31 5.14
CA PRO A 309 25.11 -14.77 4.10
C PRO A 309 25.58 -13.60 3.22
N CYS A 310 26.89 -13.58 2.90
CA CYS A 310 27.51 -12.46 2.21
C CYS A 310 28.44 -12.97 1.11
N TYR A 311 28.13 -12.64 -0.13
CA TYR A 311 28.80 -13.15 -1.31
C TYR A 311 29.36 -12.00 -2.15
N LYS A 312 30.70 -11.97 -2.38
CA LYS A 312 31.34 -11.09 -3.35
C LYS A 312 31.18 -11.74 -4.73
N VAL A 313 30.19 -11.29 -5.49
CA VAL A 313 29.76 -11.94 -6.73
C VAL A 313 30.32 -11.30 -8.00
N GLY A 314 30.84 -10.09 -7.91
CA GLY A 314 31.32 -9.38 -9.11
C GLY A 314 32.11 -8.13 -8.82
N VAL A 315 32.44 -7.42 -9.89
CA VAL A 315 33.14 -6.15 -9.87
C VAL A 315 32.53 -5.17 -10.87
N VAL A 316 32.51 -3.93 -10.52
CA VAL A 316 32.09 -2.83 -11.39
C VAL A 316 33.12 -2.61 -12.49
N LYS A 317 32.69 -2.32 -13.70
CA LYS A 317 33.47 -1.94 -14.87
C LYS A 317 32.93 -0.62 -15.45
N SER A 318 33.79 0.13 -16.13
CA SER A 318 33.38 1.38 -16.79
C SER A 318 33.20 1.24 -18.30
N ASP A 319 32.79 0.05 -18.75
CA ASP A 319 32.65 -0.29 -20.18
C ASP A 319 31.21 -0.32 -20.67
N LYS A 320 30.25 0.05 -19.82
CA LYS A 320 28.81 0.04 -20.13
C LYS A 320 28.29 -1.33 -20.59
N LYS A 321 28.89 -2.42 -20.07
CA LYS A 321 28.42 -3.78 -20.35
C LYS A 321 27.97 -4.49 -19.08
N PHE A 322 26.90 -5.26 -19.20
CA PHE A 322 26.48 -6.23 -18.18
C PHE A 322 26.87 -7.61 -18.61
N VAL A 323 27.82 -8.21 -17.88
CA VAL A 323 28.39 -9.50 -18.23
C VAL A 323 28.24 -10.48 -17.09
N ILE A 324 27.68 -11.65 -17.35
CA ILE A 324 27.66 -12.78 -16.42
C ILE A 324 28.54 -13.89 -17.02
N ILE A 325 29.51 -14.37 -16.25
CA ILE A 325 30.44 -15.44 -16.65
C ILE A 325 30.38 -16.61 -15.67
N SER A 326 30.53 -17.83 -16.17
CA SER A 326 30.87 -18.99 -15.37
C SER A 326 32.27 -19.44 -15.73
N LYS A 327 33.20 -19.36 -14.78
CA LYS A 327 34.58 -19.83 -14.96
C LYS A 327 34.66 -21.33 -15.03
N ALA A 328 33.81 -22.02 -14.25
CA ALA A 328 33.76 -23.47 -14.22
C ALA A 328 33.35 -24.08 -15.57
N SER A 329 32.32 -23.51 -16.22
CA SER A 329 31.86 -23.98 -17.53
C SER A 329 32.51 -23.29 -18.71
N LYS A 330 33.32 -22.24 -18.48
CA LYS A 330 33.94 -21.38 -19.51
C LYS A 330 32.88 -20.73 -20.44
N GLN A 331 31.71 -20.41 -19.92
CA GLN A 331 30.60 -19.80 -20.66
C GLN A 331 30.33 -18.37 -20.16
N SER A 332 29.80 -17.56 -21.07
CA SER A 332 29.24 -16.23 -20.74
C SER A 332 27.77 -16.20 -21.16
N PRO A 333 26.86 -16.61 -20.26
CA PRO A 333 25.43 -16.67 -20.60
C PRO A 333 24.82 -15.29 -20.88
N ILE A 334 25.43 -14.21 -20.37
CA ILE A 334 25.02 -12.82 -20.65
C ILE A 334 26.27 -12.00 -20.96
N ASN A 335 26.25 -11.29 -22.07
CA ASN A 335 27.20 -10.26 -22.47
C ASN A 335 26.48 -9.22 -23.31
N LEU A 336 25.89 -8.22 -22.66
CA LEU A 336 25.02 -7.23 -23.29
C LEU A 336 25.55 -5.82 -22.98
N SER A 337 25.37 -4.91 -23.94
CA SER A 337 25.45 -3.49 -23.68
C SER A 337 24.32 -3.06 -22.76
N LEU A 338 24.61 -2.19 -21.79
CA LEU A 338 23.57 -1.61 -20.95
C LEU A 338 22.60 -0.73 -21.75
N ASP A 339 23.07 -0.14 -22.84
CA ASP A 339 22.22 0.64 -23.75
C ASP A 339 21.19 -0.27 -24.46
N ASP A 340 21.58 -1.52 -24.80
CA ASP A 340 20.62 -2.51 -25.34
C ASP A 340 19.68 -3.05 -24.27
N PHE A 341 20.17 -3.16 -23.03
CA PHE A 341 19.42 -3.73 -21.91
C PHE A 341 18.39 -2.77 -21.33
N PHE A 342 18.77 -1.50 -21.13
CA PHE A 342 17.91 -0.43 -20.60
C PHE A 342 17.44 0.56 -21.66
N GLY A 343 17.70 0.28 -22.94
CA GLY A 343 17.31 1.14 -24.06
C GLY A 343 15.82 1.47 -24.12
N ASN A 344 15.46 2.35 -25.01
CA ASN A 344 14.09 2.81 -25.15
C ASN A 344 13.16 1.67 -25.58
N SER A 345 12.22 1.29 -24.73
CA SER A 345 11.13 0.40 -25.12
C SER A 345 10.30 1.02 -26.24
N PRO A 346 9.84 0.24 -27.23
CA PRO A 346 8.88 0.73 -28.20
C PRO A 346 7.66 1.35 -27.51
N SER A 347 7.19 2.47 -28.01
CA SER A 347 5.98 3.10 -27.47
C SER A 347 4.79 2.14 -27.61
N SER A 348 4.12 1.88 -26.51
CA SER A 348 2.86 1.13 -26.53
C SER A 348 1.72 2.09 -26.84
N VAL A 349 0.97 1.80 -27.90
CA VAL A 349 -0.26 2.53 -28.25
C VAL A 349 -1.44 1.72 -27.73
N MET A 350 -2.26 2.34 -26.88
CA MET A 350 -3.51 1.76 -26.39
C MET A 350 -4.67 2.40 -27.16
N GLU A 351 -5.25 1.64 -28.09
CA GLU A 351 -6.42 2.07 -28.88
C GLU A 351 -7.68 1.43 -28.32
N ASP A 352 -8.62 2.24 -27.86
CA ASP A 352 -9.88 1.77 -27.29
C ASP A 352 -11.01 2.77 -27.55
N LYS A 353 -12.25 2.33 -27.43
CA LYS A 353 -13.44 3.14 -27.61
C LYS A 353 -14.20 3.28 -26.30
N THR A 354 -14.79 4.45 -26.07
CA THR A 354 -15.66 4.65 -24.92
C THR A 354 -16.85 3.70 -24.98
N VAL A 355 -17.00 2.87 -23.95
CA VAL A 355 -18.18 2.03 -23.74
C VAL A 355 -19.01 2.66 -22.63
N ILE A 356 -20.28 2.91 -22.90
CA ILE A 356 -21.21 3.44 -21.91
C ILE A 356 -21.80 2.27 -21.13
N ASN A 357 -21.55 2.22 -19.82
CA ASN A 357 -22.16 1.26 -18.92
C ASN A 357 -23.39 1.92 -18.26
N ASN A 358 -24.58 1.42 -18.59
CA ASN A 358 -25.84 1.88 -18.00
C ASN A 358 -26.22 0.96 -16.85
N PHE A 359 -25.96 1.37 -15.61
CA PHE A 359 -26.41 0.64 -14.43
C PHE A 359 -27.81 1.06 -14.00
N SER A 360 -28.54 0.14 -13.41
CA SER A 360 -29.92 0.35 -12.96
C SER A 360 -29.98 1.36 -11.82
N LYS A 361 -30.95 2.28 -11.88
CA LYS A 361 -31.27 3.17 -10.76
C LYS A 361 -31.67 2.37 -9.53
N LEU A 362 -31.22 2.80 -8.36
CA LEU A 362 -31.59 2.17 -7.09
C LEU A 362 -33.10 2.35 -6.80
N LYS A 363 -33.71 1.30 -6.27
CA LYS A 363 -35.10 1.31 -5.77
C LYS A 363 -35.09 0.86 -4.32
N TYR A 364 -35.61 1.68 -3.43
CA TYR A 364 -35.67 1.41 -2.00
C TYR A 364 -36.94 2.07 -1.37
N ASN A 365 -37.19 1.72 -0.11
CA ASN A 365 -38.32 2.29 0.64
C ASN A 365 -37.84 2.72 2.02
N ASN A 366 -38.05 3.99 2.36
CA ASN A 366 -37.61 4.58 3.62
C ASN A 366 -38.18 3.89 4.86
N ALA A 367 -39.31 3.21 4.75
CA ALA A 367 -39.88 2.39 5.84
C ALA A 367 -38.98 1.23 6.28
N HIS A 368 -37.98 0.83 5.47
CA HIS A 368 -37.10 -0.29 5.76
C HIS A 368 -35.71 0.14 6.30
N ILE A 369 -35.57 1.33 6.84
CA ILE A 369 -34.29 1.91 7.28
C ILE A 369 -33.50 1.00 8.22
N TYR A 370 -34.13 0.40 9.22
CA TYR A 370 -33.49 -0.54 10.16
C TYR A 370 -32.99 -1.83 9.49
N LYS A 371 -33.75 -2.34 8.53
CA LYS A 371 -33.32 -3.50 7.74
C LYS A 371 -32.08 -3.17 6.92
N TYR A 372 -32.05 -2.00 6.33
CA TYR A 372 -30.90 -1.53 5.54
C TYR A 372 -29.68 -1.30 6.42
N LEU A 373 -29.85 -0.76 7.64
CA LEU A 373 -28.77 -0.61 8.60
C LEU A 373 -28.13 -1.96 8.93
N ASN A 374 -28.94 -2.95 9.29
CA ASN A 374 -28.45 -4.29 9.57
C ASN A 374 -27.69 -4.90 8.38
N ASN A 375 -28.21 -4.73 7.16
CA ASN A 375 -27.54 -5.22 5.96
C ASN A 375 -26.21 -4.53 5.71
N VAL A 376 -26.12 -3.22 5.90
CA VAL A 376 -24.88 -2.44 5.72
C VAL A 376 -23.85 -2.80 6.78
N LEU A 377 -24.25 -2.88 8.05
CA LEU A 377 -23.36 -3.28 9.15
C LEU A 377 -22.86 -4.74 9.03
N SER A 378 -23.55 -5.59 8.23
CA SER A 378 -23.13 -6.96 7.95
C SER A 378 -22.18 -7.11 6.76
N LEU A 379 -21.91 -6.03 6.00
CA LEU A 379 -20.94 -6.10 4.91
C LEU A 379 -19.51 -6.24 5.45
N GLU A 380 -18.70 -7.08 4.82
CA GLU A 380 -17.34 -7.36 5.27
C GLU A 380 -16.44 -6.12 5.26
N SER A 381 -16.73 -5.13 4.41
CA SER A 381 -16.04 -3.83 4.41
C SER A 381 -16.41 -2.93 5.60
N VAL A 382 -17.56 -3.17 6.23
CA VAL A 382 -18.11 -2.39 7.35
C VAL A 382 -18.02 -3.18 8.66
N ALA A 383 -18.43 -4.44 8.67
CA ALA A 383 -18.52 -5.31 9.83
C ALA A 383 -17.18 -5.46 10.58
N CYS A 384 -17.29 -5.93 11.83
CA CYS A 384 -16.13 -6.31 12.62
C CYS A 384 -15.24 -7.33 11.88
N LYS A 385 -13.94 -7.10 11.93
CA LYS A 385 -12.93 -7.91 11.22
C LYS A 385 -12.08 -8.77 12.16
N ASP A 386 -12.59 -9.11 13.35
CA ASP A 386 -11.86 -9.91 14.34
C ASP A 386 -11.52 -11.34 13.88
N TRP A 387 -12.17 -11.80 12.81
CA TRP A 387 -11.82 -13.04 12.12
C TRP A 387 -10.58 -12.94 11.19
N LEU A 388 -10.06 -11.72 10.98
CA LEU A 388 -8.79 -11.45 10.33
C LEU A 388 -7.73 -11.06 11.36
N THR A 389 -6.46 -11.09 10.99
CA THR A 389 -5.37 -10.66 11.85
C THR A 389 -5.32 -9.12 11.92
N ASN A 390 -5.91 -8.54 12.94
CA ASN A 390 -5.99 -7.09 13.13
C ASN A 390 -5.52 -6.59 14.50
N LYS A 391 -5.27 -7.50 15.46
CA LYS A 391 -4.82 -7.17 16.81
C LYS A 391 -3.39 -7.64 17.11
N VAL A 392 -2.81 -8.46 16.24
CA VAL A 392 -1.42 -8.95 16.32
C VAL A 392 -0.53 -8.05 15.47
N ASP A 393 0.74 -7.91 15.84
CA ASP A 393 1.81 -7.20 15.12
C ASP A 393 1.64 -5.69 14.93
N ARG A 394 0.65 -5.10 15.53
CA ARG A 394 0.34 -3.68 15.42
C ARG A 394 1.21 -2.76 16.31
N CYS A 395 2.03 -3.32 17.19
CA CYS A 395 2.86 -2.58 18.15
C CYS A 395 4.31 -3.07 18.20
N VAL A 396 4.76 -3.84 17.22
CA VAL A 396 6.14 -4.33 17.14
C VAL A 396 7.12 -3.14 17.05
N THR A 397 8.31 -3.25 17.65
CA THR A 397 9.38 -2.23 17.72
C THR A 397 9.20 -1.06 18.69
N GLY A 398 8.03 -0.83 19.27
CA GLY A 398 7.82 0.16 20.32
C GLY A 398 7.83 1.63 19.86
N LYS A 399 7.74 1.91 18.53
CA LYS A 399 7.63 3.27 17.99
C LYS A 399 6.23 3.62 17.50
N VAL A 400 5.25 2.75 17.71
CA VAL A 400 3.87 2.99 17.31
C VAL A 400 3.23 4.03 18.23
N ALA A 401 2.89 5.19 17.69
CA ALA A 401 2.15 6.22 18.41
C ALA A 401 0.65 6.03 18.25
N LYS A 402 0.19 5.69 17.05
CA LYS A 402 -1.22 5.38 16.76
C LYS A 402 -1.28 4.19 15.80
N GLN A 403 -1.98 3.15 16.21
CA GLN A 403 -2.22 1.95 15.42
C GLN A 403 -3.71 1.86 15.03
N GLN A 404 -4.12 0.81 14.34
CA GLN A 404 -5.46 0.70 13.78
C GLN A 404 -6.61 0.63 14.80
N CYS A 405 -6.37 0.17 16.03
CA CYS A 405 -7.43 0.00 17.02
C CYS A 405 -7.53 1.18 17.99
N THR A 406 -8.74 1.48 18.45
CA THR A 406 -9.06 2.56 19.38
C THR A 406 -10.08 2.15 20.44
N GLY A 407 -10.23 2.97 21.49
CA GLY A 407 -11.18 2.81 22.58
C GLY A 407 -10.86 1.64 23.52
N SER A 408 -11.72 1.46 24.53
CA SER A 408 -11.57 0.40 25.55
C SER A 408 -11.73 -1.00 24.95
N LEU A 409 -12.56 -1.16 23.92
CA LEU A 409 -12.82 -2.41 23.23
C LEU A 409 -11.78 -2.75 22.14
N GLN A 410 -10.85 -1.84 21.85
CA GLN A 410 -9.81 -2.04 20.84
C GLN A 410 -10.34 -2.48 19.48
N LEU A 411 -11.28 -1.70 18.93
CA LEU A 411 -11.82 -1.91 17.59
C LEU A 411 -10.99 -1.19 16.51
N PRO A 412 -10.81 -1.77 15.32
CA PRO A 412 -9.94 -1.21 14.27
C PRO A 412 -10.63 -0.07 13.50
N LEU A 413 -10.87 1.05 14.17
CA LEU A 413 -11.63 2.21 13.69
C LEU A 413 -10.78 3.46 13.47
N ASN A 414 -9.49 3.47 13.84
CA ASN A 414 -8.64 4.65 13.64
C ASN A 414 -8.50 4.99 12.16
N ASN A 415 -8.59 6.28 11.86
CA ASN A 415 -8.52 6.83 10.50
C ASN A 415 -7.12 6.72 9.89
N CYS A 416 -6.09 6.90 10.68
CA CYS A 416 -4.68 6.86 10.26
C CYS A 416 -3.80 6.14 11.26
N GLY A 417 -2.66 5.67 10.79
CA GLY A 417 -1.57 5.18 11.62
C GLY A 417 -0.48 6.22 11.78
N VAL A 418 0.16 6.27 12.94
CA VAL A 418 1.27 7.21 13.21
C VAL A 418 2.41 6.50 13.92
N MET A 419 3.62 6.71 13.41
CA MET A 419 4.87 6.20 13.96
C MET A 419 5.73 7.33 14.50
N ALA A 420 6.33 7.15 15.68
CA ALA A 420 7.38 8.03 16.17
C ALA A 420 8.69 7.81 15.40
N LEU A 421 9.43 8.87 15.12
CA LEU A 421 10.77 8.75 14.52
C LEU A 421 11.85 8.40 15.55
N ASP A 422 11.72 8.91 16.77
CA ASP A 422 12.63 8.62 17.86
C ASP A 422 11.88 8.27 19.16
N TYR A 423 12.61 8.06 20.26
CA TYR A 423 12.04 7.64 21.54
C TYR A 423 11.76 8.79 22.52
N LYS A 424 12.02 10.04 22.14
CA LYS A 424 11.91 11.20 23.04
C LYS A 424 11.14 12.37 22.45
N GLY A 425 11.20 12.52 21.14
CA GLY A 425 10.57 13.63 20.42
C GLY A 425 9.07 13.42 20.27
N LYS A 426 8.43 14.47 19.77
CA LYS A 426 7.00 14.47 19.39
C LYS A 426 6.81 14.25 17.88
N ASN A 427 7.90 14.23 17.12
CA ASN A 427 7.85 14.11 15.67
C ASN A 427 7.64 12.67 15.24
N GLY A 428 6.85 12.52 14.19
CA GLY A 428 6.52 11.22 13.62
C GLY A 428 6.16 11.27 12.15
N VAL A 429 5.64 10.15 11.67
CA VAL A 429 5.12 10.00 10.32
C VAL A 429 3.71 9.44 10.42
N ALA A 430 2.74 10.16 9.84
CA ALA A 430 1.37 9.70 9.67
C ALA A 430 1.20 8.98 8.32
N THR A 431 0.33 7.99 8.25
CA THR A 431 -0.05 7.30 7.02
C THR A 431 -1.54 6.95 7.00
N SER A 432 -2.13 7.00 5.83
CA SER A 432 -3.52 6.61 5.59
C SER A 432 -3.72 6.00 4.21
N ILE A 433 -4.89 5.44 3.97
CA ILE A 433 -5.26 4.78 2.71
C ILE A 433 -6.62 5.29 2.23
N GLY A 434 -6.75 5.47 0.91
CA GLY A 434 -8.01 5.78 0.26
C GLY A 434 -8.24 5.00 -1.02
N HIS A 435 -9.47 4.53 -1.23
CA HIS A 435 -9.89 3.86 -2.46
C HIS A 435 -11.41 3.98 -2.66
N SER A 436 -11.86 3.97 -3.92
CA SER A 436 -13.29 4.04 -4.25
C SER A 436 -13.61 3.31 -5.57
N PRO A 437 -13.28 2.00 -5.68
CA PRO A 437 -13.41 1.29 -6.95
C PRO A 437 -14.86 1.13 -7.42
N ILE A 438 -15.82 0.98 -6.51
CA ILE A 438 -17.23 0.79 -6.89
C ILE A 438 -17.80 2.07 -7.50
N SER A 439 -17.47 3.24 -6.94
CA SER A 439 -17.75 4.52 -7.59
C SER A 439 -17.07 4.62 -8.95
N GLY A 440 -15.85 4.07 -9.07
CA GLY A 440 -15.08 3.99 -10.30
C GLY A 440 -15.78 3.18 -11.40
N ILE A 441 -16.56 2.15 -11.06
CA ILE A 441 -17.37 1.40 -12.03
C ILE A 441 -18.34 2.34 -12.76
N ILE A 442 -19.00 3.23 -12.03
CA ILE A 442 -19.96 4.21 -12.58
C ILE A 442 -19.21 5.32 -13.33
N ASN A 443 -18.23 5.93 -12.65
CA ASN A 443 -17.47 7.05 -13.17
C ASN A 443 -16.00 6.96 -12.74
N PRO A 444 -15.07 6.65 -13.66
CA PRO A 444 -13.66 6.47 -13.31
C PRO A 444 -13.01 7.74 -12.74
N CYS A 445 -13.42 8.92 -13.21
CA CYS A 445 -12.92 10.19 -12.68
C CYS A 445 -13.36 10.41 -11.23
N ALA A 446 -14.63 10.11 -10.92
CA ALA A 446 -15.14 10.18 -9.55
C ALA A 446 -14.42 9.20 -8.63
N GLY A 447 -14.24 7.94 -9.08
CA GLY A 447 -13.50 6.92 -8.32
C GLY A 447 -12.10 7.37 -7.93
N SER A 448 -11.36 7.99 -8.86
CA SER A 448 -10.00 8.48 -8.60
C SER A 448 -9.97 9.67 -7.63
N ARG A 449 -10.80 10.68 -7.84
CA ARG A 449 -10.88 11.84 -6.93
C ARG A 449 -11.32 11.43 -5.54
N ASN A 450 -12.31 10.53 -5.43
CA ASN A 450 -12.78 10.00 -4.16
C ASN A 450 -11.69 9.20 -3.43
N SER A 451 -10.83 8.48 -4.16
CA SER A 451 -9.69 7.77 -3.56
C SER A 451 -8.70 8.74 -2.90
N ILE A 452 -8.38 9.86 -3.56
CA ILE A 452 -7.56 10.93 -2.96
C ILE A 452 -8.30 11.54 -1.77
N GLY A 453 -9.56 11.96 -1.95
CA GLY A 453 -10.37 12.55 -0.89
C GLY A 453 -10.42 11.67 0.36
N LYS A 454 -10.61 10.35 0.19
CA LYS A 454 -10.64 9.40 1.29
C LYS A 454 -9.29 9.28 2.02
N ALA A 455 -8.17 9.25 1.29
CA ALA A 455 -6.86 9.27 1.92
C ALA A 455 -6.64 10.55 2.75
N LEU A 456 -7.08 11.71 2.23
CA LEU A 456 -6.96 12.99 2.92
C LEU A 456 -7.87 13.09 4.14
N THR A 457 -9.12 12.62 4.07
CA THR A 457 -10.05 12.64 5.22
C THR A 457 -9.65 11.67 6.33
N ASN A 458 -8.80 10.69 6.02
CA ASN A 458 -8.21 9.81 7.01
C ASN A 458 -6.94 10.40 7.64
N ILE A 459 -6.04 11.03 6.88
CA ILE A 459 -4.78 11.54 7.44
C ILE A 459 -4.93 12.87 8.18
N VAL A 460 -6.01 13.63 7.92
CA VAL A 460 -6.24 14.95 8.51
C VAL A 460 -6.30 14.94 10.04
N TRP A 461 -6.56 13.80 10.65
CA TRP A 461 -6.68 13.63 12.11
C TRP A 461 -5.33 13.53 12.84
N ALA A 462 -4.23 13.42 12.10
CA ALA A 462 -2.88 13.58 12.66
C ALA A 462 -2.45 15.06 12.55
N PRO A 463 -1.80 15.64 13.57
CA PRO A 463 -1.23 16.99 13.48
C PRO A 463 -0.09 17.01 12.47
N LEU A 464 -0.24 17.71 11.36
CA LEU A 464 0.74 17.77 10.28
C LEU A 464 1.52 19.07 10.28
N GLU A 465 2.84 19.01 10.06
CA GLU A 465 3.75 20.16 10.17
C GLU A 465 3.37 21.35 9.28
N LYS A 466 2.90 21.11 8.06
CA LYS A 466 2.49 22.16 7.10
C LYS A 466 1.07 21.93 6.57
N GLY A 467 0.20 21.32 7.40
CA GLY A 467 -1.13 20.94 6.96
C GLY A 467 -1.10 20.10 5.69
N LEU A 468 -1.96 20.38 4.72
CA LEU A 468 -2.06 19.61 3.48
C LEU A 468 -0.75 19.57 2.69
N LYS A 469 0.09 20.61 2.75
CA LYS A 469 1.38 20.67 2.05
C LYS A 469 2.42 19.66 2.56
N SER A 470 2.19 19.05 3.72
CA SER A 470 3.02 17.94 4.22
C SER A 470 2.70 16.59 3.58
N VAL A 471 1.54 16.48 2.91
CA VAL A 471 1.05 15.20 2.38
C VAL A 471 1.72 14.87 1.06
N THR A 472 2.23 13.65 0.96
CA THR A 472 2.69 13.02 -0.29
C THR A 472 1.92 11.72 -0.52
N LEU A 473 1.71 11.39 -1.78
CA LEU A 473 0.86 10.27 -2.18
C LEU A 473 1.62 9.22 -2.98
N SER A 474 1.19 7.96 -2.86
CA SER A 474 1.49 6.88 -3.81
C SER A 474 0.18 6.46 -4.46
N ALA A 475 0.15 6.37 -5.80
CA ALA A 475 -1.02 5.92 -6.54
C ALA A 475 -0.77 4.56 -7.19
N ASN A 476 -1.56 3.56 -6.80
CA ASN A 476 -1.39 2.18 -7.25
C ASN A 476 -2.61 1.75 -8.06
N TRP A 477 -2.38 1.38 -9.33
CA TRP A 477 -3.40 1.13 -10.32
C TRP A 477 -3.57 -0.35 -10.58
N MET A 478 -4.76 -0.88 -10.37
CA MET A 478 -5.14 -2.25 -10.69
C MET A 478 -6.30 -2.21 -11.68
N TRP A 479 -6.05 -2.57 -12.95
CA TRP A 479 -7.00 -2.33 -14.03
C TRP A 479 -7.08 -3.50 -15.01
N PRO A 480 -8.30 -3.88 -15.46
CA PRO A 480 -8.48 -4.93 -16.46
C PRO A 480 -8.30 -4.37 -17.90
N CYS A 481 -7.11 -3.86 -18.21
CA CYS A 481 -6.78 -3.30 -19.53
C CYS A 481 -6.95 -4.33 -20.67
N LYS A 482 -6.99 -3.85 -21.91
CA LYS A 482 -7.25 -4.66 -23.12
C LYS A 482 -8.63 -5.33 -23.13
N ASN A 483 -9.58 -4.86 -22.31
CA ASN A 483 -10.99 -5.21 -22.40
C ASN A 483 -11.78 -4.00 -22.91
N PRO A 484 -12.86 -4.18 -23.67
CA PRO A 484 -13.57 -3.07 -24.33
C PRO A 484 -13.96 -1.95 -23.36
N GLY A 485 -13.48 -0.74 -23.61
CA GLY A 485 -13.74 0.48 -22.84
C GLY A 485 -12.83 0.68 -21.62
N GLU A 486 -12.04 -0.32 -21.19
CA GLU A 486 -11.28 -0.22 -19.96
C GLU A 486 -9.99 0.61 -20.09
N ASP A 487 -9.34 0.64 -21.25
CA ASP A 487 -8.16 1.46 -21.47
C ASP A 487 -8.51 2.96 -21.46
N VAL A 488 -9.64 3.33 -22.09
CA VAL A 488 -10.20 4.70 -22.02
C VAL A 488 -10.57 5.08 -20.58
N ARG A 489 -11.14 4.14 -19.81
CA ARG A 489 -11.52 4.36 -18.42
C ARG A 489 -10.29 4.58 -17.55
N LEU A 490 -9.21 3.81 -17.75
CA LEU A 490 -7.93 4.02 -17.08
C LEU A 490 -7.37 5.41 -17.38
N TYR A 491 -7.31 5.80 -18.66
CA TYR A 491 -6.83 7.13 -19.04
C TYR A 491 -7.59 8.25 -18.33
N LYS A 492 -8.94 8.18 -18.33
CA LYS A 492 -9.80 9.16 -17.63
C LYS A 492 -9.56 9.18 -16.13
N ALA A 493 -9.38 8.01 -15.52
CA ALA A 493 -9.10 7.88 -14.09
C ALA A 493 -7.75 8.50 -13.71
N VAL A 494 -6.68 8.18 -14.47
CA VAL A 494 -5.33 8.72 -14.24
C VAL A 494 -5.31 10.23 -14.45
N LYS A 495 -5.94 10.73 -15.51
CA LYS A 495 -6.02 12.17 -15.77
C LYS A 495 -6.73 12.89 -14.63
N ALA A 496 -7.89 12.40 -14.20
CA ALA A 496 -8.63 13.02 -13.09
C ALA A 496 -7.86 12.97 -11.76
N CYS A 497 -7.11 11.91 -11.51
CA CYS A 497 -6.23 11.78 -10.35
C CYS A 497 -5.11 12.83 -10.38
N SER A 498 -4.44 12.95 -11.52
CA SER A 498 -3.33 13.90 -11.74
C SER A 498 -3.80 15.35 -11.64
N ASP A 499 -4.83 15.71 -12.38
CA ASP A 499 -5.38 17.07 -12.37
C ASP A 499 -5.77 17.49 -10.95
N PHE A 500 -6.46 16.61 -10.23
CA PHE A 500 -6.92 16.88 -8.86
C PHE A 500 -5.76 17.00 -7.85
N ALA A 501 -4.71 16.19 -7.98
CA ALA A 501 -3.52 16.32 -7.14
C ALA A 501 -2.78 17.64 -7.39
N VAL A 502 -2.69 18.08 -8.66
CA VAL A 502 -2.12 19.39 -9.04
C VAL A 502 -2.94 20.53 -8.45
N GLU A 503 -4.28 20.49 -8.55
CA GLU A 503 -5.18 21.51 -7.97
C GLU A 503 -5.06 21.56 -6.43
N LEU A 504 -4.87 20.41 -5.77
CA LEU A 504 -4.63 20.34 -4.32
C LEU A 504 -3.24 20.83 -3.90
N GLY A 505 -2.31 20.96 -4.84
CA GLY A 505 -0.91 21.32 -4.58
C GLY A 505 -0.12 20.23 -3.84
N ILE A 506 -0.44 18.95 -4.06
CA ILE A 506 0.24 17.78 -3.48
C ILE A 506 0.82 16.90 -4.58
N ASN A 507 1.87 16.14 -4.26
CA ASN A 507 2.57 15.33 -5.24
C ASN A 507 2.24 13.84 -5.15
N ILE A 508 2.43 13.14 -6.27
CA ILE A 508 2.35 11.68 -6.38
C ILE A 508 3.69 11.18 -6.96
N PRO A 509 4.76 11.09 -6.16
CA PRO A 509 6.10 10.77 -6.65
C PRO A 509 6.29 9.29 -6.97
N THR A 510 5.40 8.42 -6.55
CA THR A 510 5.53 6.97 -6.70
C THR A 510 4.19 6.30 -6.93
N GLY A 511 4.25 5.11 -7.48
CA GLY A 511 3.09 4.25 -7.70
C GLY A 511 3.51 2.94 -8.37
N LYS A 512 2.53 2.08 -8.58
CA LYS A 512 2.67 0.81 -9.31
C LYS A 512 1.41 0.55 -10.12
N ASP A 513 1.52 -0.35 -11.08
CA ASP A 513 0.38 -0.80 -11.86
C ASP A 513 0.28 -2.33 -11.94
N SER A 514 -0.92 -2.81 -12.22
CA SER A 514 -1.26 -4.19 -12.49
C SER A 514 -2.40 -4.18 -13.51
N LEU A 515 -2.04 -4.22 -14.80
CA LEU A 515 -3.00 -3.93 -15.88
C LEU A 515 -3.71 -5.18 -16.45
N SER A 516 -3.52 -6.33 -15.82
CA SER A 516 -4.13 -7.60 -16.22
C SER A 516 -5.11 -8.15 -15.16
N MET A 517 -5.96 -7.25 -14.62
CA MET A 517 -6.86 -7.59 -13.52
C MET A 517 -8.09 -8.36 -13.99
N LYS A 518 -7.86 -9.58 -14.46
CA LYS A 518 -8.88 -10.51 -14.94
C LYS A 518 -8.58 -11.93 -14.51
N GLN A 519 -9.62 -12.67 -14.15
CA GLN A 519 -9.56 -14.12 -13.88
C GLN A 519 -10.29 -14.88 -14.97
N LYS A 520 -9.62 -15.87 -15.54
CA LYS A 520 -10.20 -16.78 -16.52
C LYS A 520 -10.65 -18.08 -15.88
N TYR A 521 -11.89 -18.46 -16.15
CA TYR A 521 -12.46 -19.75 -15.87
C TYR A 521 -12.74 -20.51 -17.18
N PRO A 522 -12.96 -21.82 -17.17
CA PRO A 522 -13.21 -22.57 -18.41
C PRO A 522 -14.39 -22.04 -19.25
N THR A 523 -15.40 -21.45 -18.61
CA THR A 523 -16.63 -21.02 -19.29
C THR A 523 -16.92 -19.53 -19.22
N LYS A 524 -16.15 -18.76 -18.43
CA LYS A 524 -16.38 -17.33 -18.27
C LYS A 524 -15.12 -16.59 -17.82
N GLU A 525 -15.17 -15.28 -17.97
CA GLU A 525 -14.15 -14.37 -17.44
C GLU A 525 -14.77 -13.46 -16.39
N VAL A 526 -13.99 -13.07 -15.38
CA VAL A 526 -14.37 -12.11 -14.35
C VAL A 526 -13.37 -10.96 -14.37
N LEU A 527 -13.88 -9.75 -14.62
CA LEU A 527 -13.10 -8.53 -14.63
C LEU A 527 -13.09 -7.91 -13.22
N ALA A 528 -11.93 -7.55 -12.72
CA ALA A 528 -11.88 -6.74 -11.50
C ALA A 528 -12.38 -5.31 -11.78
N PRO A 529 -13.05 -4.66 -10.82
CA PRO A 529 -13.30 -3.22 -10.91
C PRO A 529 -11.98 -2.47 -11.11
N GLY A 530 -11.93 -1.55 -12.09
CA GLY A 530 -10.78 -0.65 -12.24
C GLY A 530 -10.57 0.14 -10.94
N THR A 531 -9.42 -0.04 -10.31
CA THR A 531 -9.12 0.42 -8.95
C THR A 531 -7.86 1.27 -8.92
N VAL A 532 -7.93 2.43 -8.26
CA VAL A 532 -6.75 3.11 -7.73
C VAL A 532 -6.79 3.08 -6.21
N ILE A 533 -5.66 2.71 -5.60
CA ILE A 533 -5.45 2.84 -4.16
C ILE A 533 -4.42 3.93 -3.93
N ILE A 534 -4.80 4.91 -3.13
CA ILE A 534 -3.95 6.01 -2.70
C ILE A 534 -3.43 5.72 -1.31
N SER A 535 -2.12 5.66 -1.17
CA SER A 535 -1.45 5.67 0.14
C SER A 535 -0.89 7.07 0.38
N ALA A 536 -1.23 7.67 1.52
CA ALA A 536 -0.74 8.97 1.92
C ALA A 536 0.30 8.84 3.03
N ALA A 537 1.31 9.71 3.03
CA ALA A 537 2.26 9.87 4.12
C ALA A 537 2.52 11.35 4.37
N ALA A 538 2.72 11.72 5.63
CA ALA A 538 3.01 13.09 6.02
C ALA A 538 3.83 13.17 7.31
N GLU A 539 4.61 14.23 7.44
CA GLU A 539 5.30 14.59 8.68
C GLU A 539 4.27 14.98 9.75
N CYS A 540 4.30 14.27 10.89
CA CYS A 540 3.49 14.56 12.07
C CYS A 540 4.34 15.25 13.11
N ASN A 541 3.94 16.45 13.57
CA ASN A 541 4.70 17.26 14.51
C ASN A 541 4.34 17.03 15.98
N ASN A 542 3.25 16.30 16.24
CA ASN A 542 2.87 15.94 17.60
C ASN A 542 2.13 14.58 17.65
N ILE A 543 2.89 13.52 17.80
CA ILE A 543 2.38 12.14 17.86
C ILE A 543 1.44 11.87 19.04
N SER A 544 1.42 12.75 20.04
CA SER A 544 0.57 12.62 21.22
C SER A 544 -0.83 13.22 21.04
N ASN A 545 -1.03 14.04 20.00
CA ASN A 545 -2.29 14.75 19.74
C ASN A 545 -3.02 14.24 18.48
N VAL A 546 -2.96 12.95 18.22
CA VAL A 546 -3.69 12.32 17.11
C VAL A 546 -5.15 12.11 17.51
N ILE A 547 -6.07 12.66 16.73
CA ILE A 547 -7.51 12.59 17.01
C ILE A 547 -8.06 11.19 16.71
N GLU A 548 -8.86 10.66 17.62
CA GLU A 548 -9.50 9.36 17.51
C GLU A 548 -10.98 9.46 17.10
N PRO A 549 -11.54 8.45 16.43
CA PRO A 549 -12.93 8.41 16.05
C PRO A 549 -13.83 7.90 17.20
N LEU A 550 -13.75 8.54 18.36
CA LEU A 550 -14.48 8.14 19.56
C LEU A 550 -15.14 9.36 20.21
N PHE A 551 -16.45 9.38 20.30
CA PHE A 551 -17.17 10.43 21.01
C PHE A 551 -16.71 10.52 22.47
N LYS A 552 -16.60 11.76 22.95
CA LYS A 552 -16.30 12.07 24.36
C LYS A 552 -17.60 12.53 25.01
N ILE A 553 -17.94 11.92 26.14
CA ILE A 553 -19.17 12.21 26.89
C ILE A 553 -19.18 13.68 27.32
N ASP A 554 -20.29 14.36 27.10
CA ASP A 554 -20.54 15.75 27.46
C ASP A 554 -19.52 16.78 26.94
N GLN A 555 -18.87 16.46 25.80
CA GLN A 555 -17.89 17.36 25.20
C GLN A 555 -18.31 17.79 23.77
N GLY A 556 -18.49 19.10 23.61
CA GLY A 556 -18.56 19.75 22.32
C GLY A 556 -19.86 19.52 21.52
N SER A 557 -19.85 20.02 20.30
CA SER A 557 -20.90 19.86 19.29
C SER A 557 -20.41 19.00 18.13
N ILE A 558 -21.31 18.29 17.47
CA ILE A 558 -21.00 17.47 16.31
C ILE A 558 -21.15 18.34 15.05
N TYR A 559 -20.08 18.41 14.26
CA TYR A 559 -20.06 19.12 12.97
C TYR A 559 -19.96 18.12 11.84
N TYR A 560 -20.86 18.25 10.86
CA TYR A 560 -20.84 17.51 9.62
C TYR A 560 -20.26 18.37 8.50
N ILE A 561 -19.18 17.91 7.88
CA ILE A 561 -18.49 18.60 6.80
C ILE A 561 -18.62 17.78 5.51
N ASN A 562 -19.19 18.41 4.50
CA ASN A 562 -19.48 17.80 3.22
C ASN A 562 -18.49 18.26 2.15
N LEU A 563 -17.61 17.36 1.71
CA LEU A 563 -16.55 17.67 0.77
C LEU A 563 -16.95 17.58 -0.71
N SER A 564 -18.07 16.93 -1.05
CA SER A 564 -18.43 16.75 -2.46
C SER A 564 -19.20 17.94 -3.05
N GLN A 565 -19.85 18.75 -2.20
CA GLN A 565 -20.65 19.90 -2.64
C GLN A 565 -21.73 19.55 -3.70
N ASP A 566 -22.19 18.30 -3.76
CA ASP A 566 -23.16 17.77 -4.73
C ASP A 566 -24.39 17.18 -4.00
N LYS A 567 -25.40 16.76 -4.74
CA LYS A 567 -26.56 16.03 -4.19
C LYS A 567 -26.15 14.70 -3.59
N TYR A 568 -26.90 14.23 -2.61
CA TYR A 568 -26.73 12.92 -2.06
C TYR A 568 -27.00 11.85 -3.14
N LYS A 569 -26.00 11.00 -3.42
CA LYS A 569 -26.03 9.96 -4.43
C LYS A 569 -25.62 8.64 -3.80
N LEU A 570 -26.35 7.59 -4.09
CA LEU A 570 -26.17 6.29 -3.47
C LEU A 570 -25.43 5.27 -4.36
N GLY A 571 -25.15 5.60 -5.61
CA GLY A 571 -24.42 4.70 -6.49
C GLY A 571 -22.97 4.51 -6.05
N GLY A 572 -22.48 3.28 -6.11
CA GLY A 572 -21.16 2.89 -5.63
C GLY A 572 -21.04 2.76 -4.10
N SER A 573 -22.12 2.98 -3.35
CA SER A 573 -22.13 2.89 -1.88
C SER A 573 -22.28 1.46 -1.37
N SER A 574 -21.95 1.26 -0.09
CA SER A 574 -22.23 0.03 0.62
C SER A 574 -23.74 -0.30 0.64
N PHE A 575 -24.57 0.73 0.71
CA PHE A 575 -26.02 0.57 0.61
C PHE A 575 -26.46 -0.04 -0.73
N ALA A 576 -25.97 0.50 -1.86
CA ALA A 576 -26.24 -0.05 -3.18
C ALA A 576 -25.80 -1.53 -3.28
N GLN A 577 -24.65 -1.84 -2.71
CA GLN A 577 -24.10 -3.19 -2.65
C GLN A 577 -25.02 -4.15 -1.90
N THR A 578 -25.67 -3.75 -0.80
CA THR A 578 -26.65 -4.57 -0.07
C THR A 578 -27.91 -4.83 -0.85
N LEU A 579 -28.23 -3.98 -1.82
CA LEU A 579 -29.34 -4.17 -2.76
C LEU A 579 -28.95 -5.02 -3.99
N ASN A 580 -27.72 -5.53 -4.04
CA ASN A 580 -27.15 -6.21 -5.21
C ASN A 580 -27.17 -5.33 -6.47
N LYS A 581 -26.87 -4.04 -6.32
CA LYS A 581 -26.85 -3.04 -7.38
C LYS A 581 -25.57 -2.18 -7.27
N VAL A 582 -25.18 -1.61 -8.41
CA VAL A 582 -24.13 -0.59 -8.47
C VAL A 582 -24.76 0.81 -8.35
N GLY A 583 -25.89 1.04 -8.98
CA GLY A 583 -26.52 2.34 -9.11
C GLY A 583 -26.00 3.11 -10.33
N ASN A 584 -26.70 4.16 -10.72
CA ASN A 584 -26.43 4.92 -11.95
C ASN A 584 -25.66 6.24 -11.73
N GLU A 585 -25.62 6.74 -10.50
CA GLU A 585 -24.96 8.00 -10.15
C GLU A 585 -24.15 7.84 -8.87
N THR A 586 -22.93 8.34 -8.86
CA THR A 586 -22.03 8.31 -7.69
C THR A 586 -21.64 9.73 -7.26
N PRO A 587 -21.44 9.97 -5.95
CA PRO A 587 -20.90 11.25 -5.48
C PRO A 587 -19.43 11.39 -5.92
N SER A 588 -18.94 12.61 -5.97
CA SER A 588 -17.54 12.91 -6.27
C SER A 588 -17.07 14.14 -5.52
N VAL A 589 -15.88 14.10 -4.97
CA VAL A 589 -15.17 15.31 -4.55
C VAL A 589 -14.73 16.06 -5.81
N VAL A 590 -15.11 17.35 -5.91
CA VAL A 590 -14.90 18.13 -7.14
C VAL A 590 -14.17 19.44 -6.92
N SER A 591 -14.19 20.01 -5.72
CA SER A 591 -13.53 21.27 -5.41
C SER A 591 -12.27 21.05 -4.59
N ALA A 592 -11.12 21.14 -5.23
CA ALA A 592 -9.83 21.10 -4.56
C ALA A 592 -9.67 22.27 -3.57
N GLU A 593 -10.06 23.48 -3.95
CA GLU A 593 -10.00 24.67 -3.09
C GLU A 593 -10.76 24.48 -1.78
N PHE A 594 -11.98 23.91 -1.87
CA PHE A 594 -12.77 23.64 -0.68
C PHE A 594 -12.10 22.60 0.23
N ILE A 595 -11.54 21.53 -0.34
CA ILE A 595 -10.81 20.50 0.43
C ILE A 595 -9.57 21.11 1.10
N VAL A 596 -8.78 21.92 0.39
CA VAL A 596 -7.63 22.63 0.97
C VAL A 596 -8.05 23.49 2.16
N THR A 597 -9.12 24.24 2.00
CA THR A 597 -9.65 25.11 3.06
C THR A 597 -10.09 24.31 4.27
N VAL A 598 -10.91 23.26 4.07
CA VAL A 598 -11.42 22.41 5.16
C VAL A 598 -10.27 21.67 5.84
N PHE A 599 -9.37 21.07 5.07
CA PHE A 599 -8.23 20.32 5.60
C PHE A 599 -7.39 21.19 6.53
N ASN A 600 -6.98 22.37 6.06
CA ASN A 600 -6.15 23.28 6.85
C ASN A 600 -6.93 23.87 8.06
N THR A 601 -8.23 24.12 7.93
CA THR A 601 -9.06 24.54 9.07
C THR A 601 -9.11 23.44 10.15
N VAL A 602 -9.28 22.18 9.78
CA VAL A 602 -9.24 21.06 10.74
C VAL A 602 -7.86 20.97 11.41
N GLN A 603 -6.77 21.15 10.65
CA GLN A 603 -5.41 21.19 11.21
C GLN A 603 -5.22 22.33 12.22
N ASP A 604 -5.72 23.53 11.90
CA ASP A 604 -5.68 24.68 12.82
C ASP A 604 -6.49 24.44 14.10
N LEU A 605 -7.64 23.80 14.00
CA LEU A 605 -8.48 23.44 15.15
C LEU A 605 -7.83 22.35 16.03
N ILE A 606 -7.16 21.37 15.42
CA ILE A 606 -6.37 20.36 16.15
C ILE A 606 -5.21 21.03 16.89
N ALA A 607 -4.48 21.93 16.24
CA ALA A 607 -3.36 22.66 16.85
C ALA A 607 -3.79 23.54 18.02
N LYS A 608 -5.06 23.93 18.09
CA LYS A 608 -5.67 24.71 19.18
C LYS A 608 -6.38 23.85 20.23
N ASP A 609 -6.28 22.53 20.15
CA ASP A 609 -6.98 21.57 21.01
C ASP A 609 -8.50 21.73 21.05
N LEU A 610 -9.11 22.19 19.93
CA LEU A 610 -10.55 22.41 19.80
C LEU A 610 -11.32 21.21 19.24
N ILE A 611 -10.65 20.18 18.77
CA ILE A 611 -11.26 18.93 18.26
C ILE A 611 -10.95 17.81 19.25
N VAL A 612 -11.99 17.18 19.78
CA VAL A 612 -11.88 16.08 20.75
C VAL A 612 -12.11 14.70 20.14
N ALA A 613 -12.77 14.63 18.99
CA ALA A 613 -13.03 13.41 18.23
C ALA A 613 -13.24 13.73 16.75
N GLY A 614 -12.98 12.78 15.87
CA GLY A 614 -13.23 12.96 14.44
C GLY A 614 -13.14 11.69 13.64
N HIS A 615 -13.96 11.58 12.60
CA HIS A 615 -14.02 10.40 11.73
C HIS A 615 -14.35 10.78 10.29
N ASP A 616 -13.82 10.01 9.33
CA ASP A 616 -14.21 10.16 7.94
C ASP A 616 -15.54 9.44 7.65
N ILE A 617 -16.29 9.92 6.68
CA ILE A 617 -17.47 9.21 6.18
C ILE A 617 -17.04 8.33 5.01
N SER A 618 -17.07 7.02 5.25
CA SER A 618 -16.48 6.00 4.39
C SER A 618 -17.50 4.89 4.05
N ALA A 619 -17.06 3.62 4.04
CA ALA A 619 -17.93 2.49 3.81
C ALA A 619 -19.09 2.47 4.83
N GLY A 620 -20.32 2.33 4.34
CA GLY A 620 -21.53 2.37 5.16
C GLY A 620 -22.20 3.73 5.30
N GLY A 621 -21.53 4.83 4.91
CA GLY A 621 -22.09 6.18 4.93
C GLY A 621 -22.13 6.83 6.31
N LEU A 622 -22.85 7.97 6.43
CA LEU A 622 -22.93 8.78 7.65
C LEU A 622 -23.40 7.96 8.86
N ILE A 623 -24.42 7.12 8.68
CA ILE A 623 -24.96 6.32 9.79
C ILE A 623 -23.91 5.37 10.38
N THR A 624 -23.13 4.72 9.54
CA THR A 624 -22.06 3.84 9.99
C THR A 624 -20.98 4.62 10.74
N THR A 625 -20.53 5.75 10.22
CA THR A 625 -19.58 6.64 10.88
C THR A 625 -20.02 7.04 12.29
N LEU A 626 -21.28 7.46 12.43
CA LEU A 626 -21.86 7.84 13.73
C LEU A 626 -21.93 6.62 14.70
N CYS A 627 -22.28 5.46 14.20
CA CYS A 627 -22.26 4.21 15.00
C CYS A 627 -20.83 3.84 15.43
N GLU A 628 -19.86 3.90 14.51
CA GLU A 628 -18.45 3.58 14.76
C GLU A 628 -17.85 4.48 15.84
N MET A 629 -18.21 5.75 15.88
CA MET A 629 -17.80 6.68 16.93
C MET A 629 -18.33 6.33 18.33
N CYS A 630 -19.34 5.45 18.41
CA CYS A 630 -19.87 4.91 19.67
C CYS A 630 -19.32 3.50 20.00
N PHE A 631 -18.88 2.71 19.00
CA PHE A 631 -18.64 1.27 19.17
C PHE A 631 -17.44 0.92 20.06
N SER A 632 -16.43 1.77 20.10
CA SER A 632 -15.19 1.45 20.82
C SER A 632 -15.26 1.56 22.33
N ASP A 633 -16.38 2.02 22.88
CA ASP A 633 -16.62 2.12 24.32
C ASP A 633 -18.07 1.79 24.67
N ASN A 634 -18.29 0.89 25.62
CA ASN A 634 -19.63 0.46 26.06
C ASN A 634 -20.43 1.56 26.77
N ASN A 635 -19.80 2.63 27.20
CA ASN A 635 -20.44 3.73 27.95
C ASN A 635 -20.79 4.93 27.08
N VAL A 636 -20.54 4.84 25.76
CA VAL A 636 -20.74 5.95 24.82
C VAL A 636 -21.91 5.65 23.90
N GLY A 637 -22.80 6.61 23.76
CA GLY A 637 -23.90 6.64 22.80
C GLY A 637 -24.15 8.07 22.32
N ALA A 638 -25.01 8.23 21.36
CA ALA A 638 -25.38 9.54 20.84
C ALA A 638 -26.88 9.59 20.54
N ASP A 639 -27.50 10.72 20.89
CA ASP A 639 -28.83 11.12 20.46
C ASP A 639 -28.70 12.29 19.48
N LEU A 640 -29.15 12.09 18.23
CA LEU A 640 -28.82 13.00 17.14
C LEU A 640 -30.08 13.52 16.46
N VAL A 641 -30.16 14.84 16.32
CA VAL A 641 -31.20 15.54 15.55
C VAL A 641 -30.62 15.97 14.22
N LEU A 642 -31.12 15.38 13.12
CA LEU A 642 -30.58 15.60 11.77
C LEU A 642 -31.39 16.61 10.92
N ASP A 643 -32.45 17.20 11.47
CA ASP A 643 -33.37 18.11 10.76
C ASP A 643 -32.64 19.31 10.11
N SER A 644 -31.55 19.78 10.72
CA SER A 644 -30.73 20.86 10.19
C SER A 644 -30.03 20.55 8.86
N LEU A 645 -29.93 19.28 8.50
CA LEU A 645 -29.30 18.85 7.24
C LEU A 645 -30.23 19.00 6.03
N ASN A 646 -31.52 19.31 6.24
CA ASN A 646 -32.51 19.65 5.22
C ASN A 646 -32.64 18.64 4.06
N GLU A 647 -32.37 17.35 4.30
CA GLU A 647 -32.55 16.29 3.33
C GLU A 647 -33.80 15.47 3.69
N GLN A 648 -34.75 15.40 2.77
CA GLN A 648 -36.02 14.68 3.00
C GLN A 648 -35.88 13.18 2.83
N ASP A 649 -34.93 12.74 2.00
CA ASP A 649 -34.64 11.32 1.81
C ASP A 649 -33.60 10.85 2.83
N SER A 650 -34.10 10.30 3.94
CA SER A 650 -33.26 9.80 5.02
C SER A 650 -32.30 8.68 4.57
N ILE A 651 -32.65 7.89 3.56
CA ILE A 651 -31.76 6.88 3.00
C ILE A 651 -30.60 7.53 2.25
N CYS A 652 -30.89 8.55 1.43
CA CYS A 652 -29.85 9.31 0.76
C CYS A 652 -28.90 9.96 1.76
N LEU A 653 -29.43 10.62 2.79
CA LEU A 653 -28.64 11.26 3.83
C LEU A 653 -27.72 10.30 4.57
N LEU A 654 -28.27 9.19 5.05
CA LEU A 654 -27.60 8.28 5.97
C LEU A 654 -26.58 7.34 5.29
N TYR A 655 -26.82 6.96 4.02
CA TYR A 655 -26.02 5.94 3.35
C TYR A 655 -25.14 6.44 2.20
N THR A 656 -25.16 7.74 1.88
CA THR A 656 -24.22 8.30 0.89
C THR A 656 -22.78 8.22 1.39
N SER A 657 -21.87 7.79 0.52
CA SER A 657 -20.44 7.67 0.82
C SER A 657 -19.62 7.81 -0.48
N PRO A 658 -18.57 8.60 -0.49
CA PRO A 658 -18.26 9.74 0.37
C PRO A 658 -19.25 10.89 0.16
N SER A 659 -19.40 11.71 1.17
CA SER A 659 -20.48 12.62 1.39
C SER A 659 -20.59 13.83 0.48
N PRO A 660 -21.81 14.38 0.30
CA PRO A 660 -22.01 15.75 -0.16
C PRO A 660 -23.00 16.65 0.63
N ARG A 661 -22.69 17.94 0.64
CA ARG A 661 -23.46 19.21 0.73
C ARG A 661 -23.77 19.83 2.09
N ASP A 662 -23.73 21.16 2.18
CA ASP A 662 -24.72 22.15 1.79
C ASP A 662 -24.18 23.58 1.56
N LYS A 663 -24.81 24.30 0.65
CA LYS A 663 -24.77 25.77 0.56
C LYS A 663 -25.91 26.34 1.39
N ARG A 664 -25.66 26.78 2.60
CA ARG A 664 -26.24 28.00 3.17
C ARG A 664 -25.54 28.40 4.46
N GLN A 665 -25.02 29.62 4.48
CA GLN A 665 -24.60 30.34 5.66
C GLN A 665 -25.63 30.22 6.77
N SER A 666 -25.32 29.45 7.84
CA SER A 666 -25.90 29.80 9.12
C SER A 666 -25.11 30.99 9.65
N ARG A 667 -25.74 32.16 9.68
CA ARG A 667 -25.25 33.31 10.41
C ARG A 667 -25.00 32.88 11.84
N MET A 668 -23.77 33.08 12.32
CA MET A 668 -23.55 33.09 13.76
C MET A 668 -24.48 34.11 14.40
N PRO A 669 -25.13 33.79 15.52
CA PRO A 669 -25.71 34.84 16.35
C PRO A 669 -24.56 35.68 16.89
N SER A 670 -24.53 36.95 16.53
CA SER A 670 -23.73 37.92 17.24
C SER A 670 -24.31 38.09 18.66
N SER A 671 -23.39 38.07 19.63
CA SER A 671 -23.59 38.44 21.05
C SER A 671 -23.94 37.31 22.02
N ALA A 672 -22.98 36.82 22.80
CA ALA A 672 -22.72 37.31 24.16
C ALA A 672 -21.42 36.68 24.66
#